data_dd8fc885b79febbc75946df1cfb48198
#
_entry.id   dd8fc885b79febbc75946df1cfb48198
#
_cell.length_a   1.000
_cell.length_b   1.000
_cell.length_c   1.000
_cell.angle_alpha   90.00
_cell.angle_beta   90.00
_cell.angle_gamma   90.00
#
_symmetry.space_group_name_H-M   'P 1'
#
loop_
_entity.id
_entity.type
_entity.pdbx_description
1 polymer ?
#
loop_
_entity_poly.entity_id
_entity_poly.type
_entity_poly.pdbx_seq_one_letter_code
_entity_poly.pdbx_strand_id
1 'polypeptide(L)'
;METIAQILSRELEQPLEYVENVIALIDEGNTIPFIARYRKERHGSMDDTVLRTLADRLEYLRGLEKRREEVRAAIEAQGKLTEELSGALTAAATLAEVEDLYRPYRPKRRTRATIARERGLEPLAALLFAQERDCPDPMAEAAKYVDPDKGVNTAEEALQGAGDIIAEDISDDAGVRKALRELLLRRGALVSRAAGEEDTVYRLYYDFQQPLSRLQDHQILAIDRGEREGALKVKVDCDREEALVALRRRVVRPGSAAMDFIKAAAEDAYDRLLFPSLEREIRSLLTDRAAEGAIHNFALNLRPLLMQPPVRGHVTMGLDPGYRMGCKVAVVDPTGKVLDTAVVYPTHGERQYKACLETLAGLIRRHGVTRIAIGNGTASRETEQMTAELIRPFGGAVSYMVVSEAGASVYSASPLAAEEFPQFDVNLRSAVSIARRLQDPLAELVKIDPKAIGVGQYQHDMPPKRLSEALDGVVEDCVNAVGVDVNTASPSLLQYVAGLGPATAKNVVAFREENGPFTSRRQLLKVPKLGPKAFQQCAGFLRVPDSSSPLDNTAVHPESYPAAERLLSLTGHTMADVAAGKLGDLNTQVQHTGTVSLAEQCGVGVPTLLDVVRELQKPGRDPRNELPPPLLRTDVMSIKDLKPGMVLTGTVRNVIDFGVFVDIGVHQDGLVHISQITDKFLKHPSQAVSVGDVVKVVVLEVDEKRKRISLSMKQVQL
;
A
#
# COMPACT_ATOMS: atom_id res chain seq x y z
N MET A 1 -16.30 17.16 -23.80
CA MET A 1 -15.29 16.75 -22.78
C MET A 1 -15.86 15.56 -22.04
N GLU A 2 -15.05 14.51 -21.84
CA GLU A 2 -15.46 13.41 -20.96
C GLU A 2 -15.58 13.92 -19.51
N THR A 3 -16.65 13.53 -18.83
CA THR A 3 -16.79 13.80 -17.39
C THR A 3 -15.84 12.93 -16.57
N ILE A 4 -15.55 13.31 -15.32
CA ILE A 4 -14.74 12.47 -14.42
C ILE A 4 -15.33 11.06 -14.30
N ALA A 5 -16.66 10.95 -14.23
CA ALA A 5 -17.34 9.65 -14.18
C ALA A 5 -17.10 8.81 -15.45
N GLN A 6 -17.12 9.41 -16.63
CA GLN A 6 -16.82 8.72 -17.90
C GLN A 6 -15.37 8.25 -17.98
N ILE A 7 -14.42 9.08 -17.52
CA ILE A 7 -13.00 8.72 -17.47
C ILE A 7 -12.82 7.50 -16.54
N LEU A 8 -13.38 7.54 -15.33
CA LEU A 8 -13.31 6.46 -14.35
C LEU A 8 -13.98 5.18 -14.86
N SER A 9 -15.15 5.30 -15.51
CA SER A 9 -15.86 4.18 -16.13
C SER A 9 -15.00 3.46 -17.15
N ARG A 10 -14.31 4.20 -18.00
CA ARG A 10 -13.40 3.64 -19.02
C ARG A 10 -12.14 3.04 -18.40
N GLU A 11 -11.49 3.75 -17.46
CA GLU A 11 -10.23 3.30 -16.85
C GLU A 11 -10.41 2.04 -15.98
N LEU A 12 -11.55 1.93 -15.29
CA LEU A 12 -11.84 0.81 -14.39
C LEU A 12 -12.70 -0.29 -15.04
N GLU A 13 -13.07 -0.12 -16.30
CA GLU A 13 -13.94 -1.04 -17.04
C GLU A 13 -15.27 -1.32 -16.30
N GLN A 14 -15.84 -0.28 -15.66
CA GLN A 14 -17.07 -0.38 -14.90
C GLN A 14 -18.19 0.41 -15.58
N PRO A 15 -19.46 -0.05 -15.49
CA PRO A 15 -20.61 0.69 -16.04
C PRO A 15 -20.72 2.11 -15.46
N LEU A 16 -20.98 3.09 -16.31
CA LEU A 16 -21.03 4.50 -15.94
C LEU A 16 -22.00 4.78 -14.79
N GLU A 17 -23.20 4.19 -14.84
CA GLU A 17 -24.22 4.34 -13.79
C GLU A 17 -23.69 3.94 -12.41
N TYR A 18 -22.95 2.84 -12.31
CA TYR A 18 -22.38 2.40 -11.04
C TYR A 18 -21.27 3.31 -10.56
N VAL A 19 -20.45 3.83 -11.48
CA VAL A 19 -19.39 4.80 -11.13
C VAL A 19 -20.01 6.11 -10.60
N GLU A 20 -21.04 6.63 -11.27
CA GLU A 20 -21.76 7.83 -10.81
C GLU A 20 -22.41 7.62 -9.43
N ASN A 21 -23.00 6.46 -9.19
CA ASN A 21 -23.55 6.10 -7.90
C ASN A 21 -22.49 6.05 -6.80
N VAL A 22 -21.30 5.48 -7.08
CA VAL A 22 -20.19 5.44 -6.11
C VAL A 22 -19.67 6.83 -5.81
N ILE A 23 -19.51 7.68 -6.82
CA ILE A 23 -19.11 9.08 -6.64
C ILE A 23 -20.12 9.80 -5.73
N ALA A 24 -21.41 9.66 -5.98
CA ALA A 24 -22.46 10.25 -5.15
C ALA A 24 -22.39 9.74 -3.70
N LEU A 25 -22.19 8.44 -3.50
CA LEU A 25 -22.05 7.85 -2.15
C LEU A 25 -20.81 8.39 -1.41
N ILE A 26 -19.68 8.58 -2.11
CA ILE A 26 -18.48 9.20 -1.53
C ILE A 26 -18.75 10.66 -1.15
N ASP A 27 -19.43 11.40 -2.00
CA ASP A 27 -19.77 12.82 -1.77
C ASP A 27 -20.77 12.99 -0.62
N GLU A 28 -21.64 12.02 -0.41
CA GLU A 28 -22.48 11.92 0.79
C GLU A 28 -21.65 11.65 2.07
N GLY A 29 -20.35 11.34 1.92
CA GLY A 29 -19.42 11.05 3.02
C GLY A 29 -19.57 9.64 3.60
N ASN A 30 -19.97 8.68 2.77
CA ASN A 30 -19.92 7.27 3.13
C ASN A 30 -18.48 6.74 3.03
N THR A 31 -18.11 5.85 3.95
CA THR A 31 -16.81 5.18 3.93
C THR A 31 -16.76 4.05 2.91
N ILE A 32 -15.58 3.75 2.39
CA ILE A 32 -15.42 2.66 1.39
C ILE A 32 -15.90 1.30 1.92
N PRO A 33 -15.57 0.86 3.16
CA PRO A 33 -16.10 -0.40 3.69
C PRO A 33 -17.63 -0.43 3.77
N PHE A 34 -18.26 0.69 4.13
CA PHE A 34 -19.72 0.77 4.18
C PHE A 34 -20.33 0.67 2.77
N ILE A 35 -19.77 1.35 1.79
CA ILE A 35 -20.22 1.26 0.39
C ILE A 35 -20.08 -0.19 -0.10
N ALA A 36 -18.88 -0.78 0.06
CA ALA A 36 -18.59 -2.14 -0.38
C ALA A 36 -19.54 -3.20 0.22
N ARG A 37 -19.88 -3.05 1.49
CA ARG A 37 -20.69 -4.05 2.20
C ARG A 37 -22.19 -3.83 2.07
N TYR A 38 -22.67 -2.57 2.18
CA TYR A 38 -24.07 -2.27 2.38
C TYR A 38 -24.75 -1.48 1.24
N ARG A 39 -24.04 -1.23 0.14
CA ARG A 39 -24.60 -0.50 -1.03
C ARG A 39 -24.35 -1.24 -2.35
N LYS A 40 -24.28 -2.59 -2.31
CA LYS A 40 -23.93 -3.46 -3.44
C LYS A 40 -24.77 -3.26 -4.68
N GLU A 41 -26.06 -3.02 -4.52
CA GLU A 41 -26.98 -2.74 -5.64
C GLU A 41 -26.61 -1.46 -6.37
N ARG A 42 -26.10 -0.46 -5.66
CA ARG A 42 -25.75 0.85 -6.25
C ARG A 42 -24.41 0.85 -6.99
N HIS A 43 -23.51 -0.08 -6.65
CA HIS A 43 -22.19 -0.15 -7.28
C HIS A 43 -21.93 -1.45 -8.07
N GLY A 44 -23.00 -2.24 -8.36
CA GLY A 44 -22.87 -3.45 -9.17
C GLY A 44 -21.95 -4.54 -8.57
N SER A 45 -21.83 -4.58 -7.24
CA SER A 45 -20.97 -5.53 -6.50
C SER A 45 -19.48 -5.38 -6.80
N MET A 46 -18.99 -4.17 -7.09
CA MET A 46 -17.54 -3.88 -7.13
C MET A 46 -16.89 -4.32 -5.82
N ASP A 47 -15.71 -4.91 -5.90
CA ASP A 47 -14.95 -5.26 -4.70
C ASP A 47 -14.30 -4.02 -4.03
N ASP A 48 -13.82 -4.20 -2.80
CA ASP A 48 -13.20 -3.14 -2.00
C ASP A 48 -11.95 -2.54 -2.67
N THR A 49 -11.19 -3.34 -3.42
CA THR A 49 -10.00 -2.89 -4.15
C THR A 49 -10.37 -1.95 -5.30
N VAL A 50 -11.40 -2.31 -6.09
CA VAL A 50 -11.90 -1.45 -7.17
C VAL A 50 -12.48 -0.16 -6.62
N LEU A 51 -13.24 -0.22 -5.53
CA LEU A 51 -13.81 0.97 -4.87
C LEU A 51 -12.74 1.92 -4.34
N ARG A 52 -11.66 1.39 -3.73
CA ARG A 52 -10.52 2.21 -3.29
C ARG A 52 -9.78 2.82 -4.47
N THR A 53 -9.52 2.06 -5.51
CA THR A 53 -8.89 2.56 -6.73
C THR A 53 -9.73 3.68 -7.36
N LEU A 54 -11.05 3.53 -7.37
CA LEU A 54 -11.97 4.57 -7.84
C LEU A 54 -11.86 5.83 -6.99
N ALA A 55 -11.86 5.69 -5.66
CA ALA A 55 -11.77 6.83 -4.74
C ALA A 55 -10.44 7.58 -4.89
N ASP A 56 -9.30 6.86 -4.94
CA ASP A 56 -7.96 7.45 -5.15
C ASP A 56 -7.89 8.18 -6.51
N ARG A 57 -8.42 7.54 -7.55
CA ARG A 57 -8.41 8.13 -8.90
C ARG A 57 -9.35 9.33 -9.03
N LEU A 58 -10.49 9.28 -8.34
CA LEU A 58 -11.44 10.41 -8.25
C LEU A 58 -10.78 11.63 -7.59
N GLU A 59 -10.05 11.43 -6.50
CA GLU A 59 -9.31 12.50 -5.83
C GLU A 59 -8.26 13.11 -6.75
N TYR A 60 -7.49 12.28 -7.46
CA TYR A 60 -6.52 12.73 -8.45
C TYR A 60 -7.17 13.58 -9.57
N LEU A 61 -8.26 13.10 -10.16
CA LEU A 61 -8.94 13.81 -11.27
C LEU A 61 -9.55 15.13 -10.80
N ARG A 62 -10.12 15.17 -9.60
CA ARG A 62 -10.60 16.42 -8.98
C ARG A 62 -9.46 17.40 -8.71
N GLY A 63 -8.32 16.90 -8.24
CA GLY A 63 -7.10 17.70 -8.07
C GLY A 63 -6.59 18.27 -9.39
N LEU A 64 -6.60 17.47 -10.46
CA LEU A 64 -6.24 17.90 -11.80
C LEU A 64 -7.18 19.00 -12.33
N GLU A 65 -8.49 18.82 -12.16
CA GLU A 65 -9.49 19.81 -12.59
C GLU A 65 -9.33 21.13 -11.84
N LYS A 66 -9.18 21.07 -10.52
CA LYS A 66 -8.87 22.23 -9.70
C LYS A 66 -7.60 22.94 -10.18
N ARG A 67 -6.54 22.16 -10.49
CA ARG A 67 -5.29 22.75 -10.98
C ARG A 67 -5.44 23.42 -12.34
N ARG A 68 -6.23 22.84 -13.25
CA ARG A 68 -6.57 23.49 -14.54
C ARG A 68 -7.26 24.84 -14.35
N GLU A 69 -8.20 24.91 -13.41
CA GLU A 69 -8.90 26.17 -13.10
C GLU A 69 -7.98 27.21 -12.47
N GLU A 70 -7.12 26.82 -11.52
CA GLU A 70 -6.11 27.70 -10.93
C GLU A 70 -5.19 28.29 -12.00
N VAL A 71 -4.69 27.44 -12.89
CA VAL A 71 -3.81 27.85 -13.98
C VAL A 71 -4.55 28.78 -14.97
N ARG A 72 -5.80 28.44 -15.34
CA ARG A 72 -6.63 29.29 -16.20
C ARG A 72 -6.81 30.67 -15.60
N ALA A 73 -7.20 30.76 -14.34
CA ALA A 73 -7.38 32.04 -13.64
C ALA A 73 -6.06 32.84 -13.55
N ALA A 74 -4.94 32.17 -13.33
CA ALA A 74 -3.63 32.82 -13.26
C ALA A 74 -3.17 33.42 -14.61
N ILE A 75 -3.51 32.76 -15.73
CA ILE A 75 -3.19 33.24 -17.07
C ILE A 75 -4.17 34.36 -17.47
N GLU A 76 -5.44 34.23 -17.13
CA GLU A 76 -6.49 35.24 -17.38
C GLU A 76 -6.18 36.53 -16.64
N ALA A 77 -5.72 36.46 -15.38
CA ALA A 77 -5.28 37.64 -14.60
C ALA A 77 -4.11 38.39 -15.25
N GLN A 78 -3.33 37.73 -16.11
CA GLN A 78 -2.27 38.34 -16.91
C GLN A 78 -2.77 38.91 -18.27
N GLY A 79 -4.07 38.72 -18.57
CA GLY A 79 -4.66 39.13 -19.86
C GLY A 79 -4.13 38.34 -21.07
N LYS A 80 -3.62 37.12 -20.85
CA LYS A 80 -2.96 36.30 -21.87
C LYS A 80 -3.73 35.02 -22.22
N LEU A 81 -4.93 34.80 -21.65
CA LEU A 81 -5.74 33.63 -21.94
C LEU A 81 -6.39 33.76 -23.32
N THR A 82 -6.00 32.88 -24.24
CA THR A 82 -6.64 32.75 -25.57
C THR A 82 -7.63 31.58 -25.57
N GLU A 83 -8.56 31.55 -26.54
CA GLU A 83 -9.49 30.42 -26.70
C GLU A 83 -8.74 29.11 -26.96
N GLU A 84 -7.68 29.15 -27.78
CA GLU A 84 -6.84 27.99 -28.08
C GLU A 84 -6.15 27.43 -26.81
N LEU A 85 -5.57 28.31 -25.99
CA LEU A 85 -4.94 27.93 -24.73
C LEU A 85 -5.97 27.40 -23.71
N SER A 86 -7.12 28.00 -23.62
CA SER A 86 -8.23 27.52 -22.80
C SER A 86 -8.69 26.13 -23.24
N GLY A 87 -8.75 25.90 -24.55
CA GLY A 87 -9.04 24.59 -25.14
C GLY A 87 -7.96 23.54 -24.81
N ALA A 88 -6.67 23.93 -24.92
CA ALA A 88 -5.55 23.06 -24.61
C ALA A 88 -5.50 22.69 -23.11
N LEU A 89 -5.70 23.66 -22.20
CA LEU A 89 -5.82 23.41 -20.76
C LEU A 89 -6.95 22.43 -20.43
N THR A 90 -8.08 22.59 -21.12
CA THR A 90 -9.23 21.71 -20.95
C THR A 90 -8.93 20.29 -21.42
N ALA A 91 -8.17 20.12 -22.50
CA ALA A 91 -7.82 18.83 -23.09
C ALA A 91 -6.63 18.14 -22.38
N ALA A 92 -5.87 18.86 -21.56
CA ALA A 92 -4.69 18.30 -20.86
C ALA A 92 -5.11 17.14 -19.94
N ALA A 93 -4.62 15.94 -20.17
CA ALA A 93 -5.00 14.73 -19.46
C ALA A 93 -4.20 14.47 -18.17
N THR A 94 -3.08 15.16 -18.01
CA THR A 94 -2.15 14.98 -16.89
C THR A 94 -1.72 16.30 -16.28
N LEU A 95 -1.28 16.23 -15.01
CA LEU A 95 -0.72 17.40 -14.34
C LEU A 95 0.50 17.96 -15.07
N ALA A 96 1.34 17.09 -15.64
CA ALA A 96 2.51 17.50 -16.42
C ALA A 96 2.12 18.34 -17.64
N GLU A 97 1.07 17.95 -18.37
CA GLU A 97 0.56 18.73 -19.50
C GLU A 97 0.01 20.09 -19.08
N VAL A 98 -0.70 20.16 -17.94
CA VAL A 98 -1.18 21.45 -17.39
C VAL A 98 -0.02 22.35 -17.00
N GLU A 99 1.01 21.80 -16.34
CA GLU A 99 2.20 22.56 -15.93
C GLU A 99 3.04 23.02 -17.14
N ASP A 100 3.12 22.22 -18.21
CA ASP A 100 3.79 22.63 -19.45
C ASP A 100 3.07 23.82 -20.12
N LEU A 101 1.73 23.79 -20.18
CA LEU A 101 0.93 24.90 -20.71
C LEU A 101 1.04 26.18 -19.85
N TYR A 102 1.21 26.03 -18.53
CA TYR A 102 1.39 27.16 -17.61
C TYR A 102 2.80 27.72 -17.62
N ARG A 103 3.79 26.96 -18.06
CA ARG A 103 5.22 27.29 -17.94
C ARG A 103 5.62 28.66 -18.52
N PRO A 104 5.14 29.10 -19.69
CA PRO A 104 5.45 30.44 -20.23
C PRO A 104 4.91 31.59 -19.38
N TYR A 105 3.87 31.34 -18.58
CA TYR A 105 3.14 32.34 -17.78
C TYR A 105 3.55 32.36 -16.31
N ARG A 106 4.32 31.35 -15.89
CA ARG A 106 4.79 31.23 -14.50
C ARG A 106 5.81 32.33 -14.17
N PRO A 107 5.72 32.96 -12.99
CA PRO A 107 6.77 33.88 -12.53
C PRO A 107 8.14 33.19 -12.51
N LYS A 108 9.09 33.72 -13.24
CA LYS A 108 10.44 33.16 -13.36
C LYS A 108 11.42 33.92 -12.48
N ARG A 109 12.46 33.23 -12.02
CA ARG A 109 13.66 33.87 -11.48
C ARG A 109 14.40 34.58 -12.62
N ARG A 110 15.30 35.53 -12.29
CA ARG A 110 16.10 36.23 -13.27
C ARG A 110 16.97 35.27 -14.08
N THR A 111 16.60 35.05 -15.35
CA THR A 111 17.25 34.16 -16.31
C THR A 111 18.11 34.96 -17.28
N ARG A 112 18.94 34.29 -18.12
CA ARG A 112 19.64 34.95 -19.23
C ARG A 112 18.66 35.62 -20.19
N ALA A 113 17.57 34.93 -20.52
CA ALA A 113 16.51 35.50 -21.37
C ALA A 113 15.83 36.71 -20.73
N THR A 114 15.57 36.70 -19.42
CA THR A 114 15.02 37.87 -18.72
C THR A 114 15.98 39.08 -18.84
N ILE A 115 17.28 38.84 -18.62
CA ILE A 115 18.29 39.91 -18.78
C ILE A 115 18.33 40.41 -20.22
N ALA A 116 18.23 39.54 -21.21
CA ALA A 116 18.20 39.91 -22.61
C ALA A 116 16.95 40.75 -22.98
N ARG A 117 15.77 40.38 -22.42
CA ARG A 117 14.53 41.16 -22.56
C ARG A 117 14.67 42.55 -21.90
N GLU A 118 15.27 42.67 -20.71
CA GLU A 118 15.55 43.93 -20.03
C GLU A 118 16.46 44.83 -20.89
N ARG A 119 17.38 44.25 -21.67
CA ARG A 119 18.25 44.93 -22.62
C ARG A 119 17.57 45.34 -23.92
N GLY A 120 16.30 44.96 -24.11
CA GLY A 120 15.50 45.34 -25.28
C GLY A 120 15.73 44.46 -26.52
N LEU A 121 16.22 43.21 -26.32
CA LEU A 121 16.52 42.26 -27.41
C LEU A 121 15.32 41.38 -27.83
N GLU A 122 14.17 41.52 -27.21
CA GLU A 122 12.96 40.74 -27.52
C GLU A 122 12.47 40.95 -28.98
N PRO A 123 12.45 42.16 -29.56
CA PRO A 123 12.06 42.34 -30.97
C PRO A 123 13.00 41.64 -31.94
N LEU A 124 14.32 41.63 -31.67
CA LEU A 124 15.30 40.91 -32.47
C LEU A 124 15.04 39.39 -32.40
N ALA A 125 14.82 38.85 -31.20
CA ALA A 125 14.50 37.44 -30.99
C ALA A 125 13.22 37.07 -31.74
N ALA A 126 12.15 37.85 -31.65
CA ALA A 126 10.89 37.63 -32.32
C ALA A 126 11.03 37.62 -33.86
N LEU A 127 11.77 38.56 -34.41
CA LEU A 127 12.04 38.66 -35.86
C LEU A 127 12.80 37.43 -36.35
N LEU A 128 13.87 37.05 -35.69
CA LEU A 128 14.67 35.89 -36.10
C LEU A 128 13.89 34.55 -35.89
N PHE A 129 13.09 34.42 -34.84
CA PHE A 129 12.31 33.21 -34.57
C PHE A 129 11.11 33.05 -35.50
N ALA A 130 10.58 34.16 -36.07
CA ALA A 130 9.55 34.10 -37.11
C ALA A 130 10.03 33.37 -38.38
N GLN A 131 11.33 33.42 -38.68
CA GLN A 131 11.97 32.74 -39.80
C GLN A 131 11.25 32.99 -41.14
N GLU A 132 10.82 34.23 -41.38
CA GLU A 132 10.22 34.62 -42.66
C GLU A 132 11.24 34.43 -43.80
N ARG A 133 10.75 34.27 -45.05
CA ARG A 133 11.64 34.08 -46.22
C ARG A 133 12.52 35.29 -46.55
N ASP A 134 12.04 36.45 -46.21
CA ASP A 134 12.72 37.75 -46.34
C ASP A 134 13.47 38.20 -45.07
N CYS A 135 13.63 37.25 -44.13
CA CYS A 135 14.39 37.53 -42.93
C CYS A 135 15.79 38.05 -43.27
N PRO A 136 16.20 39.18 -42.69
CA PRO A 136 17.53 39.74 -42.94
C PRO A 136 18.64 38.84 -42.36
N ASP A 137 19.87 39.08 -42.79
CA ASP A 137 21.03 38.43 -42.16
C ASP A 137 21.04 38.68 -40.65
N PRO A 138 21.10 37.64 -39.80
CA PRO A 138 21.03 37.81 -38.35
C PRO A 138 22.07 38.75 -37.76
N MET A 139 23.30 38.73 -38.28
CA MET A 139 24.38 39.62 -37.79
C MET A 139 24.15 41.06 -38.20
N ALA A 140 23.74 41.31 -39.43
CA ALA A 140 23.40 42.63 -39.90
C ALA A 140 22.21 43.26 -39.16
N GLU A 141 21.22 42.43 -38.81
CA GLU A 141 20.05 42.86 -38.04
C GLU A 141 20.42 43.15 -36.58
N ALA A 142 21.22 42.28 -35.95
CA ALA A 142 21.69 42.45 -34.60
C ALA A 142 22.50 43.71 -34.35
N ALA A 143 23.24 44.17 -35.37
CA ALA A 143 23.99 45.43 -35.29
C ALA A 143 23.11 46.66 -35.00
N LYS A 144 21.82 46.61 -35.32
CA LYS A 144 20.85 47.67 -35.02
C LYS A 144 20.43 47.75 -33.55
N TYR A 145 20.73 46.68 -32.79
CA TYR A 145 20.36 46.53 -31.37
C TYR A 145 21.55 46.73 -30.44
N VAL A 146 22.70 47.21 -30.98
CA VAL A 146 23.86 47.57 -30.15
C VAL A 146 23.50 48.82 -29.36
N ASP A 147 23.53 48.72 -28.03
CA ASP A 147 23.20 49.80 -27.10
C ASP A 147 24.07 49.64 -25.85
N PRO A 148 25.22 50.33 -25.77
CA PRO A 148 26.12 50.26 -24.62
C PRO A 148 25.46 50.69 -23.31
N ASP A 149 24.48 51.60 -23.35
CA ASP A 149 23.78 52.08 -22.14
C ASP A 149 22.92 51.00 -21.52
N LYS A 150 22.46 50.03 -22.34
CA LYS A 150 21.76 48.84 -21.90
C LYS A 150 22.67 47.62 -21.73
N GLY A 151 23.99 47.81 -21.91
CA GLY A 151 24.98 46.76 -21.75
C GLY A 151 25.03 45.76 -22.93
N VAL A 152 24.71 46.21 -24.16
CA VAL A 152 24.88 45.49 -25.41
C VAL A 152 25.94 46.20 -26.23
N ASN A 153 27.20 45.73 -26.21
CA ASN A 153 28.31 46.44 -26.77
C ASN A 153 28.62 46.02 -28.22
N THR A 154 28.21 44.81 -28.62
CA THR A 154 28.49 44.26 -29.96
C THR A 154 27.25 43.56 -30.53
N ALA A 155 27.27 43.35 -31.86
CA ALA A 155 26.23 42.59 -32.56
C ALA A 155 26.17 41.11 -32.10
N GLU A 156 27.33 40.54 -31.77
CA GLU A 156 27.43 39.21 -31.23
C GLU A 156 26.73 39.09 -29.86
N GLU A 157 26.90 40.10 -28.98
CA GLU A 157 26.20 40.15 -27.70
C GLU A 157 24.68 40.28 -27.89
N ALA A 158 24.24 41.07 -28.90
CA ALA A 158 22.83 41.18 -29.26
C ALA A 158 22.26 39.83 -29.76
N LEU A 159 22.99 39.12 -30.63
CA LEU A 159 22.61 37.80 -31.12
C LEU A 159 22.57 36.79 -29.99
N GLN A 160 23.57 36.77 -29.11
CA GLN A 160 23.60 35.85 -27.97
C GLN A 160 22.38 36.08 -27.07
N GLY A 161 22.03 37.31 -26.76
CA GLY A 161 20.85 37.66 -25.98
C GLY A 161 19.54 37.23 -26.69
N ALA A 162 19.43 37.45 -27.99
CA ALA A 162 18.29 36.98 -28.78
C ALA A 162 18.21 35.43 -28.79
N GLY A 163 19.35 34.75 -28.91
CA GLY A 163 19.46 33.30 -28.81
C GLY A 163 19.02 32.77 -27.45
N ASP A 164 19.40 33.44 -26.35
CA ASP A 164 18.97 33.09 -25.00
C ASP A 164 17.44 33.21 -24.82
N ILE A 165 16.81 34.23 -25.42
CA ILE A 165 15.34 34.41 -25.44
C ILE A 165 14.69 33.26 -26.21
N ILE A 166 15.18 33.00 -27.45
CA ILE A 166 14.62 31.92 -28.31
C ILE A 166 14.79 30.55 -27.67
N ALA A 167 15.94 30.26 -27.05
CA ALA A 167 16.17 29.02 -26.35
C ALA A 167 15.20 28.83 -25.18
N GLU A 168 14.89 29.90 -24.44
CA GLU A 168 13.88 29.83 -23.37
C GLU A 168 12.47 29.61 -23.94
N ASP A 169 12.10 30.32 -25.01
CA ASP A 169 10.78 30.17 -25.65
C ASP A 169 10.58 28.74 -26.21
N ILE A 170 11.60 28.17 -26.85
CA ILE A 170 11.60 26.75 -27.27
C ILE A 170 11.46 25.83 -26.08
N SER A 171 12.17 26.08 -24.99
CA SER A 171 12.12 25.25 -23.78
C SER A 171 10.77 25.29 -23.08
N ASP A 172 10.03 26.40 -23.25
CA ASP A 172 8.72 26.57 -22.63
C ASP A 172 7.56 26.12 -23.52
N ASP A 173 7.83 25.76 -24.77
CA ASP A 173 6.81 25.26 -25.70
C ASP A 173 6.30 23.90 -25.25
N ALA A 174 5.01 23.82 -24.90
CA ALA A 174 4.35 22.59 -24.41
C ALA A 174 4.40 21.44 -25.43
N GLY A 175 4.28 21.75 -26.74
CA GLY A 175 4.33 20.77 -27.81
C GLY A 175 5.73 20.17 -27.99
N VAL A 176 6.77 21.00 -27.87
CA VAL A 176 8.17 20.60 -27.88
C VAL A 176 8.46 19.68 -26.68
N ARG A 177 8.07 20.10 -25.49
CA ARG A 177 8.26 19.32 -24.26
C ARG A 177 7.56 17.95 -24.33
N LYS A 178 6.31 17.94 -24.74
CA LYS A 178 5.54 16.71 -24.92
C LYS A 178 6.23 15.74 -25.88
N ALA A 179 6.63 16.22 -27.04
CA ALA A 179 7.27 15.36 -28.04
C ALA A 179 8.62 14.79 -27.60
N LEU A 180 9.44 15.60 -26.93
CA LEU A 180 10.72 15.15 -26.38
C LEU A 180 10.54 14.20 -25.20
N ARG A 181 9.55 14.43 -24.31
CA ARG A 181 9.19 13.52 -23.21
C ARG A 181 8.78 12.15 -23.75
N GLU A 182 7.90 12.11 -24.75
CA GLU A 182 7.47 10.88 -25.40
C GLU A 182 8.64 10.14 -26.08
N LEU A 183 9.53 10.88 -26.73
CA LEU A 183 10.75 10.31 -27.33
C LEU A 183 11.66 9.67 -26.27
N LEU A 184 11.94 10.42 -25.19
CA LEU A 184 12.78 9.96 -24.09
C LEU A 184 12.18 8.73 -23.39
N LEU A 185 10.88 8.71 -23.10
CA LEU A 185 10.21 7.56 -22.51
C LEU A 185 10.27 6.32 -23.41
N ARG A 186 10.21 6.50 -24.71
CA ARG A 186 10.23 5.39 -25.69
C ARG A 186 11.64 4.89 -26.02
N ARG A 187 12.63 5.78 -26.12
CA ARG A 187 13.99 5.50 -26.62
C ARG A 187 15.06 5.60 -25.55
N GLY A 188 14.79 6.31 -24.47
CA GLY A 188 15.74 6.51 -23.38
C GLY A 188 16.05 5.24 -22.59
N ALA A 189 17.21 5.23 -21.98
CA ALA A 189 17.67 4.18 -21.07
C ALA A 189 18.11 4.80 -19.74
N LEU A 190 17.87 4.10 -18.63
CA LEU A 190 18.46 4.42 -17.35
C LEU A 190 19.86 3.81 -17.29
N VAL A 191 20.83 4.64 -17.00
CA VAL A 191 22.24 4.25 -16.87
C VAL A 191 22.70 4.51 -15.45
N SER A 192 23.28 3.49 -14.84
CA SER A 192 23.87 3.60 -13.49
C SER A 192 25.32 3.12 -13.53
N ARG A 193 26.19 3.82 -12.81
CA ARG A 193 27.61 3.52 -12.66
C ARG A 193 28.01 3.62 -11.21
N ALA A 194 29.05 2.88 -10.78
CA ALA A 194 29.64 3.04 -9.48
C ALA A 194 30.09 4.48 -9.26
N ALA A 195 29.83 5.05 -8.10
CA ALA A 195 30.30 6.40 -7.74
C ALA A 195 31.73 6.39 -7.18
N GLY A 196 32.20 5.25 -6.66
CA GLY A 196 33.52 5.03 -6.07
C GLY A 196 34.03 3.61 -6.35
N GLU A 197 35.13 3.25 -5.70
CA GLU A 197 35.78 1.92 -5.85
C GLU A 197 35.33 0.91 -4.77
N GLU A 198 34.57 1.33 -3.77
CA GLU A 198 34.11 0.47 -2.68
C GLU A 198 33.04 -0.51 -3.16
N ASP A 199 33.17 -1.78 -2.75
CA ASP A 199 32.16 -2.80 -3.05
C ASP A 199 30.97 -2.66 -2.08
N THR A 200 29.81 -2.37 -2.62
CA THR A 200 28.57 -2.17 -1.85
C THR A 200 27.50 -3.18 -2.24
N VAL A 201 26.37 -3.18 -1.53
CA VAL A 201 25.20 -4.00 -1.86
C VAL A 201 24.64 -3.69 -3.25
N TYR A 202 25.01 -2.55 -3.86
CA TYR A 202 24.54 -2.09 -5.17
C TYR A 202 25.40 -2.60 -6.34
N ARG A 203 26.27 -3.56 -6.13
CA ARG A 203 27.18 -4.10 -7.17
C ARG A 203 26.51 -4.49 -8.47
N LEU A 204 25.27 -4.96 -8.43
CA LEU A 204 24.48 -5.31 -9.64
C LEU A 204 24.18 -4.09 -10.52
N TYR A 205 24.32 -2.88 -9.99
CA TYR A 205 24.02 -1.62 -10.67
C TYR A 205 25.26 -0.77 -10.98
N TYR A 206 26.48 -1.30 -10.76
CA TYR A 206 27.75 -0.58 -11.03
C TYR A 206 28.02 -0.39 -12.52
N ASP A 207 27.49 -1.26 -13.36
CA ASP A 207 27.50 -1.15 -14.82
C ASP A 207 26.15 -1.61 -15.36
N PHE A 208 25.14 -0.76 -15.16
CA PHE A 208 23.77 -1.07 -15.51
C PHE A 208 23.26 -0.11 -16.56
N GLN A 209 22.61 -0.67 -17.58
CA GLN A 209 21.90 0.08 -18.62
C GLN A 209 20.69 -0.70 -19.07
N GLN A 210 19.50 -0.08 -18.99
CA GLN A 210 18.26 -0.70 -19.41
C GLN A 210 17.29 0.33 -20.00
N PRO A 211 16.57 0.01 -21.10
CA PRO A 211 15.52 0.88 -21.64
C PRO A 211 14.48 1.22 -20.57
N LEU A 212 14.03 2.48 -20.51
CA LEU A 212 13.03 2.95 -19.52
C LEU A 212 11.75 2.14 -19.53
N SER A 213 11.33 1.64 -20.71
CA SER A 213 10.13 0.83 -20.88
C SER A 213 10.23 -0.59 -20.30
N ARG A 214 11.43 -1.05 -19.96
CA ARG A 214 11.69 -2.41 -19.43
C ARG A 214 12.11 -2.40 -17.95
N LEU A 215 12.26 -1.22 -17.36
CA LEU A 215 12.66 -1.11 -15.97
C LEU A 215 11.58 -1.68 -15.05
N GLN A 216 12.01 -2.52 -14.11
CA GLN A 216 11.19 -3.05 -13.03
C GLN A 216 11.23 -2.11 -11.83
N ASP A 217 10.15 -2.07 -11.06
CA ASP A 217 10.00 -1.15 -9.93
C ASP A 217 11.09 -1.35 -8.86
N HIS A 218 11.43 -2.60 -8.54
CA HIS A 218 12.51 -2.89 -7.58
C HIS A 218 13.89 -2.41 -8.06
N GLN A 219 14.15 -2.38 -9.38
CA GLN A 219 15.41 -1.86 -9.93
C GLN A 219 15.49 -0.34 -9.76
N ILE A 220 14.38 0.37 -10.03
CA ILE A 220 14.30 1.82 -9.85
C ILE A 220 14.55 2.18 -8.39
N LEU A 221 13.85 1.54 -7.45
CA LEU A 221 13.99 1.80 -6.03
C LEU A 221 15.39 1.48 -5.49
N ALA A 222 16.01 0.40 -5.97
CA ALA A 222 17.38 0.05 -5.62
C ALA A 222 18.37 1.11 -6.11
N ILE A 223 18.22 1.54 -7.36
CA ILE A 223 19.09 2.55 -8.00
C ILE A 223 18.91 3.91 -7.31
N ASP A 224 17.67 4.33 -7.04
CA ASP A 224 17.39 5.60 -6.35
C ASP A 224 17.96 5.62 -4.93
N ARG A 225 17.90 4.50 -4.19
CA ARG A 225 18.55 4.37 -2.88
C ARG A 225 20.06 4.43 -3.00
N GLY A 226 20.65 3.68 -3.94
CA GLY A 226 22.09 3.67 -4.16
C GLY A 226 22.65 5.05 -4.57
N GLU A 227 21.90 5.83 -5.35
CA GLU A 227 22.25 7.22 -5.69
C GLU A 227 22.18 8.14 -4.46
N ARG A 228 21.10 8.03 -3.67
CA ARG A 228 20.92 8.81 -2.43
C ARG A 228 22.01 8.51 -1.39
N GLU A 229 22.47 7.26 -1.30
CA GLU A 229 23.57 6.84 -0.43
C GLU A 229 24.95 7.17 -1.01
N GLY A 230 25.02 7.74 -2.22
CA GLY A 230 26.27 8.10 -2.87
C GLY A 230 27.09 6.94 -3.45
N ALA A 231 26.48 5.73 -3.51
CA ALA A 231 27.13 4.55 -4.09
C ALA A 231 27.03 4.50 -5.63
N LEU A 232 26.02 5.14 -6.20
CA LEU A 232 25.74 5.14 -7.63
C LEU A 232 25.68 6.56 -8.20
N LYS A 233 26.08 6.70 -9.48
CA LYS A 233 25.82 7.86 -10.33
C LYS A 233 24.80 7.43 -11.39
N VAL A 234 23.69 8.13 -11.47
CA VAL A 234 22.55 7.74 -12.29
C VAL A 234 22.17 8.83 -13.26
N LYS A 235 21.87 8.46 -14.51
CA LYS A 235 21.38 9.39 -15.53
C LYS A 235 20.40 8.69 -16.47
N VAL A 236 19.56 9.48 -17.11
CA VAL A 236 18.83 9.03 -18.31
C VAL A 236 19.72 9.30 -19.50
N ASP A 237 19.90 8.31 -20.36
CA ASP A 237 20.65 8.39 -21.59
C ASP A 237 19.74 8.24 -22.80
N CYS A 238 19.93 9.08 -23.80
CA CYS A 238 19.20 9.03 -25.05
C CYS A 238 20.10 9.56 -26.19
N ASP A 239 19.90 9.06 -27.40
CA ASP A 239 20.62 9.58 -28.55
C ASP A 239 20.31 11.08 -28.76
N ARG A 240 21.32 11.92 -28.49
CA ARG A 240 21.23 13.38 -28.62
C ARG A 240 20.84 13.82 -30.01
N GLU A 241 21.38 13.19 -31.07
CA GLU A 241 21.07 13.56 -32.45
C GLU A 241 19.63 13.20 -32.83
N GLU A 242 19.12 12.03 -32.38
CA GLU A 242 17.70 11.68 -32.58
C GLU A 242 16.79 12.73 -31.93
N ALA A 243 17.11 13.16 -30.70
CA ALA A 243 16.35 14.20 -30.00
C ALA A 243 16.44 15.57 -30.71
N LEU A 244 17.62 15.96 -31.15
CA LEU A 244 17.82 17.22 -31.89
C LEU A 244 17.12 17.21 -33.25
N VAL A 245 17.09 16.08 -33.95
CA VAL A 245 16.31 15.95 -35.20
C VAL A 245 14.83 16.15 -34.94
N ALA A 246 14.28 15.55 -33.85
CA ALA A 246 12.89 15.70 -33.46
C ALA A 246 12.57 17.17 -33.09
N LEU A 247 13.48 17.84 -32.37
CA LEU A 247 13.35 19.24 -31.99
C LEU A 247 13.40 20.17 -33.19
N ARG A 248 14.45 20.03 -34.04
CA ARG A 248 14.67 20.87 -35.24
C ARG A 248 13.47 20.77 -36.20
N ARG A 249 12.86 19.61 -36.38
CA ARG A 249 11.65 19.43 -37.23
C ARG A 249 10.47 20.30 -36.77
N ARG A 250 10.41 20.67 -35.48
CA ARG A 250 9.31 21.47 -34.93
C ARG A 250 9.61 22.97 -34.98
N VAL A 251 10.87 23.36 -34.76
CA VAL A 251 11.22 24.76 -34.52
C VAL A 251 11.97 25.43 -35.68
N VAL A 252 12.61 24.65 -36.59
CA VAL A 252 13.40 25.17 -37.68
C VAL A 252 12.58 25.21 -38.99
N ARG A 253 12.52 26.35 -39.63
CA ARG A 253 11.88 26.53 -40.95
C ARG A 253 12.96 26.64 -42.04
N PRO A 254 12.98 25.75 -43.04
CA PRO A 254 13.96 25.79 -44.12
C PRO A 254 13.75 27.02 -45.03
N GLY A 255 14.88 27.57 -45.47
CA GLY A 255 14.87 28.68 -46.46
C GLY A 255 14.91 30.09 -45.86
N SER A 256 14.96 30.26 -44.55
CA SER A 256 15.21 31.52 -43.87
C SER A 256 16.72 31.77 -43.65
N ALA A 257 17.18 33.00 -43.74
CA ALA A 257 18.54 33.40 -43.38
C ALA A 257 18.87 33.13 -41.89
N ALA A 258 17.84 33.12 -41.02
CA ALA A 258 17.98 32.78 -39.59
C ALA A 258 18.09 31.28 -39.30
N MET A 259 17.96 30.38 -40.29
CA MET A 259 17.87 28.95 -40.10
C MET A 259 18.99 28.36 -39.24
N ASP A 260 20.25 28.69 -39.51
CA ASP A 260 21.39 28.12 -38.79
C ASP A 260 21.51 28.73 -37.37
N PHE A 261 21.12 29.98 -37.18
CA PHE A 261 21.03 30.61 -35.87
C PHE A 261 19.95 29.93 -35.01
N ILE A 262 18.79 29.66 -35.59
CA ILE A 262 17.71 28.96 -34.87
C ILE A 262 18.11 27.48 -34.53
N LYS A 263 18.85 26.80 -35.42
CA LYS A 263 19.40 25.48 -35.08
C LYS A 263 20.31 25.54 -33.85
N ALA A 264 21.22 26.54 -33.82
CA ALA A 264 22.12 26.74 -32.66
C ALA A 264 21.35 27.06 -31.37
N ALA A 265 20.33 27.93 -31.45
CA ALA A 265 19.46 28.25 -30.32
C ALA A 265 18.67 27.02 -29.85
N ALA A 266 18.21 26.16 -30.76
CA ALA A 266 17.52 24.92 -30.44
C ALA A 266 18.45 23.90 -29.75
N GLU A 267 19.72 23.83 -30.16
CA GLU A 267 20.71 22.97 -29.50
C GLU A 267 21.02 23.46 -28.09
N ASP A 268 21.19 24.78 -27.90
CA ASP A 268 21.36 25.36 -26.56
C ASP A 268 20.10 25.13 -25.68
N ALA A 269 18.91 25.31 -26.24
CA ALA A 269 17.64 24.98 -25.56
C ALA A 269 17.60 23.53 -25.10
N TYR A 270 18.01 22.59 -25.94
CA TYR A 270 18.04 21.17 -25.62
C TYR A 270 19.04 20.87 -24.50
N ASP A 271 20.31 21.23 -24.69
CA ASP A 271 21.40 20.85 -23.79
C ASP A 271 21.29 21.51 -22.42
N ARG A 272 20.91 22.78 -22.39
CA ARG A 272 20.91 23.58 -21.17
C ARG A 272 19.59 23.61 -20.43
N LEU A 273 18.45 23.51 -21.12
CA LEU A 273 17.12 23.75 -20.54
C LEU A 273 16.21 22.53 -20.60
N LEU A 274 16.01 21.96 -21.79
CA LEU A 274 15.03 20.90 -22.02
C LEU A 274 15.48 19.57 -21.43
N PHE A 275 16.64 19.05 -21.87
CA PHE A 275 17.09 17.73 -21.45
C PHE A 275 17.27 17.61 -19.94
N PRO A 276 17.97 18.54 -19.24
CA PRO A 276 18.10 18.44 -17.78
C PRO A 276 16.77 18.55 -17.01
N SER A 277 15.81 19.28 -17.60
CA SER A 277 14.46 19.40 -17.00
C SER A 277 13.65 18.13 -17.20
N LEU A 278 13.65 17.59 -18.43
CA LEU A 278 12.92 16.36 -18.78
C LEU A 278 13.54 15.12 -18.13
N GLU A 279 14.86 15.07 -18.00
CA GLU A 279 15.55 13.99 -17.27
C GLU A 279 15.05 13.89 -15.83
N ARG A 280 15.03 15.03 -15.10
CA ARG A 280 14.52 15.07 -13.72
C ARG A 280 13.04 14.68 -13.65
N GLU A 281 12.24 15.16 -14.59
CA GLU A 281 10.82 14.82 -14.67
C GLU A 281 10.61 13.33 -14.90
N ILE A 282 11.33 12.72 -15.85
CA ILE A 282 11.26 11.29 -16.15
C ILE A 282 11.74 10.46 -14.96
N ARG A 283 12.83 10.89 -14.29
CA ARG A 283 13.30 10.22 -13.07
C ARG A 283 12.22 10.25 -11.97
N SER A 284 11.56 11.40 -11.76
CA SER A 284 10.44 11.50 -10.82
C SER A 284 9.27 10.58 -11.20
N LEU A 285 8.87 10.57 -12.47
CA LEU A 285 7.80 9.69 -12.95
C LEU A 285 8.11 8.20 -12.74
N LEU A 286 9.35 7.79 -12.95
CA LEU A 286 9.79 6.42 -12.71
C LEU A 286 9.75 6.07 -11.22
N THR A 287 10.25 6.97 -10.36
CA THR A 287 10.24 6.80 -8.90
C THR A 287 8.81 6.72 -8.36
N ASP A 288 7.91 7.61 -8.82
CA ASP A 288 6.51 7.63 -8.41
C ASP A 288 5.79 6.34 -8.82
N ARG A 289 6.01 5.87 -10.07
CA ARG A 289 5.48 4.60 -10.54
C ARG A 289 5.97 3.44 -9.69
N ALA A 290 7.27 3.37 -9.43
CA ALA A 290 7.88 2.30 -8.66
C ALA A 290 7.43 2.33 -7.19
N ALA A 291 7.21 3.51 -6.62
CA ALA A 291 6.68 3.67 -5.28
C ALA A 291 5.25 3.16 -5.17
N GLU A 292 4.36 3.50 -6.11
CA GLU A 292 2.99 2.98 -6.12
C GLU A 292 2.94 1.45 -6.27
N GLY A 293 3.77 0.88 -7.17
CA GLY A 293 3.89 -0.57 -7.31
C GLY A 293 4.37 -1.26 -6.02
N ALA A 294 5.36 -0.68 -5.34
CA ALA A 294 5.85 -1.19 -4.06
C ALA A 294 4.81 -1.07 -2.94
N ILE A 295 4.11 0.06 -2.83
CA ILE A 295 3.03 0.28 -1.85
C ILE A 295 1.90 -0.72 -2.07
N HIS A 296 1.53 -0.98 -3.31
CA HIS A 296 0.55 -2.02 -3.63
C HIS A 296 1.01 -3.41 -3.13
N ASN A 297 2.25 -3.79 -3.37
CA ASN A 297 2.81 -5.06 -2.87
C ASN A 297 2.84 -5.10 -1.33
N PHE A 298 3.13 -3.98 -0.66
CA PHE A 298 3.08 -3.91 0.81
C PHE A 298 1.66 -4.10 1.33
N ALA A 299 0.66 -3.53 0.69
CA ALA A 299 -0.75 -3.73 1.00
C ALA A 299 -1.15 -5.21 0.86
N LEU A 300 -0.73 -5.87 -0.23
CA LEU A 300 -0.94 -7.30 -0.46
C LEU A 300 -0.29 -8.19 0.60
N ASN A 301 0.88 -7.81 1.11
CA ASN A 301 1.58 -8.55 2.16
C ASN A 301 1.01 -8.28 3.57
N LEU A 302 0.48 -7.09 3.83
CA LEU A 302 -0.08 -6.72 5.13
C LEU A 302 -1.41 -7.44 5.40
N ARG A 303 -2.31 -7.49 4.41
CA ARG A 303 -3.65 -8.06 4.57
C ARG A 303 -3.64 -9.50 5.14
N PRO A 304 -2.89 -10.47 4.58
CA PRO A 304 -2.82 -11.82 5.12
C PRO A 304 -2.24 -11.90 6.53
N LEU A 305 -1.30 -11.03 6.90
CA LEU A 305 -0.78 -10.96 8.27
C LEU A 305 -1.86 -10.59 9.27
N LEU A 306 -2.71 -9.60 8.93
CA LEU A 306 -3.84 -9.17 9.75
C LEU A 306 -4.96 -10.21 9.79
N MET A 307 -5.16 -10.93 8.68
CA MET A 307 -6.23 -11.92 8.52
C MET A 307 -5.81 -13.34 8.94
N GLN A 308 -4.65 -13.54 9.56
CA GLN A 308 -4.27 -14.83 10.09
C GLN A 308 -5.31 -15.37 11.08
N PRO A 309 -5.65 -16.68 11.00
CA PRO A 309 -6.59 -17.31 11.94
C PRO A 309 -6.11 -17.17 13.39
N PRO A 310 -6.96 -16.69 14.30
CA PRO A 310 -6.63 -16.56 15.71
C PRO A 310 -6.57 -17.93 16.41
N VAL A 311 -5.66 -18.08 17.36
CA VAL A 311 -5.56 -19.28 18.23
C VAL A 311 -6.16 -18.93 19.60
N ARG A 312 -7.49 -18.83 19.64
CA ARG A 312 -8.25 -18.40 20.83
C ARG A 312 -8.46 -19.52 21.84
N GLY A 313 -8.81 -19.14 23.07
CA GLY A 313 -9.20 -20.08 24.13
C GLY A 313 -8.05 -20.79 24.83
N HIS A 314 -6.81 -20.37 24.61
CA HIS A 314 -5.62 -21.00 25.17
C HIS A 314 -4.84 -20.06 26.09
N VAL A 315 -4.32 -20.61 27.20
CA VAL A 315 -3.28 -19.92 27.96
C VAL A 315 -2.00 -19.98 27.13
N THR A 316 -1.46 -18.81 26.84
CA THR A 316 -0.35 -18.64 25.90
C THR A 316 0.88 -18.05 26.59
N MET A 317 2.04 -18.63 26.34
CA MET A 317 3.34 -18.09 26.77
C MET A 317 3.99 -17.36 25.57
N GLY A 318 4.35 -16.11 25.73
CA GLY A 318 5.12 -15.34 24.76
C GLY A 318 6.57 -15.31 25.14
N LEU A 319 7.44 -15.60 24.18
CA LEU A 319 8.90 -15.55 24.31
C LEU A 319 9.43 -14.45 23.36
N ASP A 320 10.08 -13.44 23.93
CA ASP A 320 10.78 -12.40 23.20
C ASP A 320 12.29 -12.67 23.27
N PRO A 321 12.89 -13.27 22.20
CA PRO A 321 14.27 -13.74 22.22
C PRO A 321 15.29 -12.61 22.31
N GLY A 322 16.40 -12.84 23.00
CA GLY A 322 17.51 -11.89 23.06
C GLY A 322 18.79 -12.49 23.65
N TYR A 323 19.95 -12.16 23.06
CA TYR A 323 21.23 -12.66 23.52
C TYR A 323 21.69 -12.02 24.84
N ARG A 324 21.83 -10.69 24.88
CA ARG A 324 22.43 -9.97 26.01
C ARG A 324 21.49 -9.85 27.21
N MET A 325 20.27 -9.44 26.95
CA MET A 325 19.27 -9.13 27.99
C MET A 325 18.38 -10.34 28.33
N GLY A 326 18.73 -11.51 27.82
CA GLY A 326 17.96 -12.74 27.99
C GLY A 326 16.64 -12.73 27.19
N CYS A 327 15.96 -13.88 27.21
CA CYS A 327 14.63 -14.05 26.64
C CYS A 327 13.59 -13.60 27.67
N LYS A 328 12.72 -12.66 27.30
CA LYS A 328 11.60 -12.19 28.13
C LYS A 328 10.42 -13.11 27.93
N VAL A 329 9.74 -13.41 29.01
CA VAL A 329 8.64 -14.35 29.07
C VAL A 329 7.41 -13.68 29.65
N ALA A 330 6.27 -13.82 29.00
CA ALA A 330 4.99 -13.44 29.54
C ALA A 330 3.98 -14.57 29.35
N VAL A 331 3.22 -14.88 30.37
CA VAL A 331 2.11 -15.83 30.29
C VAL A 331 0.81 -15.04 30.32
N VAL A 332 -0.05 -15.27 29.33
CA VAL A 332 -1.36 -14.62 29.24
C VAL A 332 -2.49 -15.65 29.26
N ASP A 333 -3.60 -15.27 29.88
CA ASP A 333 -4.80 -16.10 29.89
C ASP A 333 -5.52 -16.07 28.51
N PRO A 334 -6.61 -16.84 28.31
CA PRO A 334 -7.34 -16.84 27.04
C PRO A 334 -7.91 -15.49 26.60
N THR A 335 -8.01 -14.50 27.53
CA THR A 335 -8.49 -13.13 27.25
C THR A 335 -7.35 -12.16 26.97
N GLY A 336 -6.07 -12.61 27.04
CA GLY A 336 -4.89 -11.79 26.87
C GLY A 336 -4.44 -11.05 28.14
N LYS A 337 -5.04 -11.33 29.33
CA LYS A 337 -4.60 -10.79 30.60
C LYS A 337 -3.32 -11.45 31.05
N VAL A 338 -2.34 -10.68 31.51
CA VAL A 338 -1.06 -11.18 32.01
C VAL A 338 -1.27 -11.92 33.34
N LEU A 339 -0.81 -13.18 33.40
CA LEU A 339 -0.82 -14.03 34.59
C LEU A 339 0.54 -14.04 35.31
N ASP A 340 1.64 -14.10 34.54
CA ASP A 340 2.98 -14.18 35.10
C ASP A 340 4.03 -13.69 34.09
N THR A 341 5.20 -13.33 34.58
CA THR A 341 6.35 -12.89 33.76
C THR A 341 7.65 -13.44 34.29
N ALA A 342 8.64 -13.65 33.41
CA ALA A 342 9.97 -14.05 33.77
C ALA A 342 11.00 -13.55 32.77
N VAL A 343 12.28 -13.63 33.13
CA VAL A 343 13.42 -13.46 32.22
C VAL A 343 14.32 -14.66 32.33
N VAL A 344 14.66 -15.29 31.20
CA VAL A 344 15.49 -16.48 31.13
C VAL A 344 16.67 -16.27 30.17
N TYR A 345 17.76 -16.99 30.37
CA TYR A 345 19.02 -16.79 29.65
C TYR A 345 19.50 -18.07 28.95
N PRO A 346 18.84 -18.50 27.86
CA PRO A 346 19.10 -19.79 27.22
C PRO A 346 20.52 -19.87 26.56
N THR A 347 21.12 -18.74 26.27
CA THR A 347 22.42 -18.65 25.57
C THR A 347 23.64 -18.41 26.50
N HIS A 348 23.43 -18.38 27.84
CA HIS A 348 24.46 -18.03 28.83
C HIS A 348 25.07 -19.26 29.51
N GLY A 349 25.28 -20.36 28.80
CA GLY A 349 25.92 -21.56 29.26
C GLY A 349 24.93 -22.60 29.82
N GLU A 350 25.45 -23.84 29.99
CA GLU A 350 24.61 -25.04 30.28
C GLU A 350 23.83 -24.94 31.60
N ARG A 351 24.42 -24.35 32.64
CA ARG A 351 23.74 -24.15 33.94
C ARG A 351 22.54 -23.22 33.81
N GLN A 352 22.69 -22.12 33.09
CA GLN A 352 21.59 -21.18 32.85
C GLN A 352 20.52 -21.79 31.94
N TYR A 353 20.95 -22.56 30.93
CA TYR A 353 20.02 -23.29 30.04
C TYR A 353 19.12 -24.25 30.81
N LYS A 354 19.67 -25.07 31.73
CA LYS A 354 18.89 -25.97 32.58
C LYS A 354 17.93 -25.19 33.49
N ALA A 355 18.38 -24.10 34.10
CA ALA A 355 17.51 -23.24 34.89
C ALA A 355 16.37 -22.63 34.07
N CYS A 356 16.61 -22.29 32.80
CA CYS A 356 15.54 -21.84 31.90
C CYS A 356 14.45 -22.91 31.70
N LEU A 357 14.86 -24.16 31.40
CA LEU A 357 13.92 -25.27 31.22
C LEU A 357 13.05 -25.50 32.48
N GLU A 358 13.69 -25.48 33.68
CA GLU A 358 12.97 -25.64 34.95
C GLU A 358 11.98 -24.50 35.19
N THR A 359 12.40 -23.25 34.98
CA THR A 359 11.55 -22.06 35.15
C THR A 359 10.34 -22.10 34.21
N LEU A 360 10.59 -22.35 32.94
CA LEU A 360 9.53 -22.38 31.93
C LEU A 360 8.58 -23.57 32.12
N ALA A 361 9.11 -24.76 32.47
CA ALA A 361 8.28 -25.92 32.82
C ALA A 361 7.42 -25.66 34.05
N GLY A 362 7.95 -24.92 35.04
CA GLY A 362 7.19 -24.46 36.20
C GLY A 362 6.02 -23.56 35.83
N LEU A 363 6.24 -22.58 34.95
CA LEU A 363 5.20 -21.70 34.44
C LEU A 363 4.11 -22.46 33.64
N ILE A 364 4.54 -23.39 32.78
CA ILE A 364 3.61 -24.23 32.00
C ILE A 364 2.67 -24.99 32.93
N ARG A 365 3.22 -25.66 33.96
CA ARG A 365 2.40 -26.47 34.92
C ARG A 365 1.52 -25.59 35.79
N ARG A 366 2.03 -24.43 36.27
CA ARG A 366 1.32 -23.50 37.17
C ARG A 366 0.09 -22.91 36.52
N HIS A 367 0.25 -22.49 35.27
CA HIS A 367 -0.80 -21.71 34.57
C HIS A 367 -1.53 -22.53 33.51
N GLY A 368 -1.17 -23.79 33.27
CA GLY A 368 -1.81 -24.64 32.25
C GLY A 368 -1.55 -24.12 30.83
N VAL A 369 -0.31 -23.67 30.55
CA VAL A 369 0.06 -23.17 29.23
C VAL A 369 -0.05 -24.31 28.21
N THR A 370 -0.76 -24.07 27.11
CA THR A 370 -0.94 -25.02 26.01
C THR A 370 -0.35 -24.52 24.70
N ARG A 371 -0.03 -23.23 24.59
CA ARG A 371 0.54 -22.60 23.39
C ARG A 371 1.72 -21.73 23.76
N ILE A 372 2.77 -21.76 22.92
CA ILE A 372 3.94 -20.91 23.07
C ILE A 372 4.14 -20.10 21.78
N ALA A 373 4.23 -18.79 21.88
CA ALA A 373 4.54 -17.87 20.80
C ALA A 373 5.99 -17.42 20.92
N ILE A 374 6.80 -17.60 19.90
CA ILE A 374 8.21 -17.22 19.86
C ILE A 374 8.38 -16.09 18.85
N GLY A 375 8.94 -14.95 19.25
CA GLY A 375 9.31 -13.88 18.32
C GLY A 375 10.39 -14.34 17.33
N ASN A 376 10.30 -13.86 16.08
CA ASN A 376 11.20 -14.27 15.00
C ASN A 376 12.48 -13.43 14.87
N GLY A 377 12.85 -12.67 15.91
CA GLY A 377 14.03 -11.81 15.90
C GLY A 377 15.33 -12.49 16.30
N THR A 378 16.22 -11.69 16.88
CA THR A 378 17.55 -12.13 17.30
C THR A 378 17.45 -13.21 18.37
N ALA A 379 18.24 -14.32 18.25
CA ALA A 379 18.19 -15.50 19.12
C ALA A 379 16.89 -16.35 19.05
N SER A 380 16.07 -16.15 18.04
CA SER A 380 14.86 -16.93 17.84
C SER A 380 15.14 -18.44 17.70
N ARG A 381 16.21 -18.80 16.97
CA ARG A 381 16.60 -20.20 16.75
C ARG A 381 16.96 -20.93 18.04
N GLU A 382 17.78 -20.32 18.87
CA GLU A 382 18.19 -20.89 20.16
C GLU A 382 16.97 -21.04 21.09
N THR A 383 16.09 -20.05 21.05
CA THR A 383 14.83 -20.07 21.81
C THR A 383 13.89 -21.16 21.30
N GLU A 384 13.81 -21.36 20.00
CA GLU A 384 12.99 -22.43 19.40
C GLU A 384 13.54 -23.82 19.77
N GLN A 385 14.86 -24.03 19.68
CA GLN A 385 15.50 -25.28 20.09
C GLN A 385 15.24 -25.58 21.57
N MET A 386 15.39 -24.59 22.44
CA MET A 386 15.06 -24.69 23.86
C MET A 386 13.59 -25.04 24.07
N THR A 387 12.69 -24.40 23.32
CA THR A 387 11.25 -24.64 23.44
C THR A 387 10.88 -26.06 23.01
N ALA A 388 11.44 -26.57 21.92
CA ALA A 388 11.19 -27.94 21.47
C ALA A 388 11.66 -28.99 22.51
N GLU A 389 12.82 -28.76 23.17
CA GLU A 389 13.29 -29.60 24.29
C GLU A 389 12.35 -29.48 25.49
N LEU A 390 11.95 -28.25 25.86
CA LEU A 390 11.05 -27.94 26.96
C LEU A 390 9.72 -28.67 26.87
N ILE A 391 9.12 -28.74 25.67
CA ILE A 391 7.75 -29.27 25.49
C ILE A 391 7.72 -30.81 25.34
N ARG A 392 8.83 -31.49 25.06
CA ARG A 392 8.87 -32.96 24.91
C ARG A 392 8.22 -33.72 26.06
N PRO A 393 8.44 -33.38 27.35
CA PRO A 393 7.83 -34.08 28.46
C PRO A 393 6.31 -33.92 28.55
N PHE A 394 5.72 -32.96 27.83
CA PHE A 394 4.29 -32.68 27.86
C PHE A 394 3.50 -33.47 26.80
N GLY A 395 4.15 -34.36 26.03
CA GLY A 395 3.48 -35.38 25.19
C GLY A 395 2.49 -34.81 24.14
N GLY A 396 2.79 -33.63 23.57
CA GLY A 396 1.93 -32.99 22.57
C GLY A 396 0.82 -32.07 23.13
N ALA A 397 0.65 -32.01 24.46
CA ALA A 397 -0.31 -31.10 25.09
C ALA A 397 0.08 -29.61 24.92
N VAL A 398 1.37 -29.34 24.72
CA VAL A 398 1.92 -28.02 24.47
C VAL A 398 2.51 -27.98 23.06
N SER A 399 2.21 -26.94 22.31
CA SER A 399 2.77 -26.70 20.99
C SER A 399 3.24 -25.24 20.88
N TYR A 400 4.12 -24.97 19.91
CA TYR A 400 4.62 -23.62 19.69
C TYR A 400 4.46 -23.15 18.25
N MET A 401 4.55 -21.86 18.06
CA MET A 401 4.62 -21.21 16.77
C MET A 401 5.59 -20.03 16.84
N VAL A 402 6.39 -19.85 15.78
CA VAL A 402 7.18 -18.64 15.59
C VAL A 402 6.27 -17.58 14.98
N VAL A 403 6.11 -16.45 15.66
CA VAL A 403 5.28 -15.33 15.23
C VAL A 403 6.15 -14.13 14.84
N SER A 404 5.64 -13.32 13.92
CA SER A 404 6.34 -12.09 13.54
C SER A 404 6.38 -11.12 14.72
N GLU A 405 7.57 -10.66 15.09
CA GLU A 405 7.75 -9.58 16.09
C GLU A 405 7.81 -8.19 15.46
N ALA A 406 7.57 -8.06 14.14
CA ALA A 406 7.60 -6.79 13.44
C ALA A 406 6.75 -5.74 14.18
N GLY A 407 7.34 -4.57 14.46
CA GLY A 407 6.71 -3.49 15.20
C GLY A 407 6.50 -3.76 16.70
N ALA A 408 6.85 -4.92 17.27
CA ALA A 408 6.69 -5.18 18.70
C ALA A 408 7.50 -4.21 19.59
N SER A 409 8.70 -3.86 19.16
CA SER A 409 9.53 -2.85 19.83
C SER A 409 8.94 -1.44 19.73
N VAL A 410 8.28 -1.11 18.61
CA VAL A 410 7.58 0.17 18.45
C VAL A 410 6.37 0.24 19.38
N TYR A 411 5.57 -0.83 19.44
CA TYR A 411 4.46 -0.92 20.38
C TYR A 411 4.94 -0.80 21.83
N SER A 412 5.94 -1.60 22.23
CA SER A 412 6.39 -1.66 23.63
C SER A 412 6.93 -0.32 24.14
N ALA A 413 7.49 0.51 23.26
CA ALA A 413 7.97 1.86 23.57
C ALA A 413 6.87 2.93 23.44
N SER A 414 5.67 2.59 22.98
CA SER A 414 4.59 3.55 22.76
C SER A 414 3.92 4.01 24.05
N PRO A 415 3.30 5.21 24.06
CA PRO A 415 2.45 5.66 25.15
C PRO A 415 1.31 4.68 25.47
N LEU A 416 0.71 4.08 24.44
CA LEU A 416 -0.35 3.09 24.60
C LEU A 416 0.10 1.87 25.43
N ALA A 417 1.28 1.32 25.13
CA ALA A 417 1.81 0.19 25.90
C ALA A 417 2.20 0.59 27.32
N ALA A 418 2.60 1.85 27.55
CA ALA A 418 2.85 2.39 28.87
C ALA A 418 1.55 2.55 29.70
N GLU A 419 0.45 2.91 29.07
CA GLU A 419 -0.88 2.98 29.68
C GLU A 419 -1.43 1.58 29.99
N GLU A 420 -1.28 0.62 29.05
CA GLU A 420 -1.73 -0.77 29.27
C GLU A 420 -0.94 -1.51 30.36
N PHE A 421 0.36 -1.24 30.45
CA PHE A 421 1.29 -1.93 31.35
C PHE A 421 2.26 -0.97 32.06
N PRO A 422 1.76 -0.11 32.97
CA PRO A 422 2.62 0.84 33.66
C PRO A 422 3.66 0.15 34.60
N GLN A 423 3.36 -1.08 35.03
CA GLN A 423 4.21 -1.88 35.91
C GLN A 423 5.32 -2.67 35.20
N PHE A 424 5.29 -2.76 33.86
CA PHE A 424 6.28 -3.53 33.09
C PHE A 424 7.25 -2.60 32.35
N ASP A 425 8.48 -3.06 32.24
CA ASP A 425 9.45 -2.43 31.38
C ASP A 425 9.14 -2.67 29.88
N VAL A 426 9.81 -1.93 29.02
CA VAL A 426 9.62 -2.00 27.55
C VAL A 426 9.79 -3.42 27.01
N ASN A 427 10.72 -4.19 27.54
CA ASN A 427 11.02 -5.53 27.05
C ASN A 427 9.91 -6.55 27.42
N LEU A 428 9.38 -6.48 28.65
CA LEU A 428 8.28 -7.36 29.07
C LEU A 428 6.99 -7.07 28.31
N ARG A 429 6.72 -5.82 27.97
CA ARG A 429 5.58 -5.45 27.10
C ARG A 429 5.65 -6.10 25.74
N SER A 430 6.85 -6.25 25.17
CA SER A 430 7.07 -6.95 23.91
C SER A 430 6.69 -8.42 24.01
N ALA A 431 7.10 -9.13 25.06
CA ALA A 431 6.74 -10.53 25.27
C ALA A 431 5.20 -10.74 25.40
N VAL A 432 4.52 -9.81 26.08
CA VAL A 432 3.03 -9.81 26.14
C VAL A 432 2.42 -9.66 24.75
N SER A 433 2.93 -8.73 23.94
CA SER A 433 2.48 -8.51 22.57
C SER A 433 2.67 -9.76 21.71
N ILE A 434 3.83 -10.43 21.81
CA ILE A 434 4.12 -11.68 21.09
C ILE A 434 3.12 -12.79 21.46
N ALA A 435 2.79 -12.94 22.74
CA ALA A 435 1.76 -13.91 23.18
C ALA A 435 0.38 -13.60 22.58
N ARG A 436 -0.06 -12.35 22.64
CA ARG A 436 -1.35 -11.89 22.13
C ARG A 436 -1.46 -11.97 20.61
N ARG A 437 -0.35 -11.81 19.87
CA ARG A 437 -0.34 -11.99 18.41
C ARG A 437 -0.68 -13.40 17.97
N LEU A 438 -0.36 -14.43 18.78
CA LEU A 438 -0.81 -15.80 18.52
C LEU A 438 -2.31 -15.95 18.82
N GLN A 439 -2.80 -15.29 19.87
CA GLN A 439 -4.21 -15.37 20.26
C GLN A 439 -5.14 -14.67 19.27
N ASP A 440 -4.84 -13.44 18.89
CA ASP A 440 -5.55 -12.69 17.84
C ASP A 440 -4.61 -11.65 17.19
N PRO A 441 -4.03 -11.98 16.02
CA PRO A 441 -3.10 -11.10 15.32
C PRO A 441 -3.68 -9.73 15.00
N LEU A 442 -4.94 -9.67 14.50
CA LEU A 442 -5.59 -8.41 14.13
C LEU A 442 -5.74 -7.48 15.34
N ALA A 443 -6.28 -8.00 16.44
CA ALA A 443 -6.54 -7.22 17.65
C ALA A 443 -5.25 -6.59 18.25
N GLU A 444 -4.11 -7.26 18.06
CA GLU A 444 -2.83 -6.77 18.56
C GLU A 444 -2.09 -5.87 17.55
N LEU A 445 -2.08 -6.24 16.25
CA LEU A 445 -1.36 -5.49 15.22
C LEU A 445 -1.96 -4.10 14.95
N VAL A 446 -3.26 -3.91 15.14
CA VAL A 446 -3.90 -2.57 15.01
C VAL A 446 -3.42 -1.55 16.05
N LYS A 447 -2.71 -1.96 17.09
CA LYS A 447 -2.09 -1.07 18.08
C LYS A 447 -0.79 -0.43 17.59
N ILE A 448 -0.28 -0.89 16.45
CA ILE A 448 0.99 -0.50 15.85
C ILE A 448 0.69 0.32 14.61
N ASP A 449 1.44 1.39 14.37
CA ASP A 449 1.40 2.07 13.08
C ASP A 449 1.73 1.06 11.97
N PRO A 450 0.85 0.85 10.98
CA PRO A 450 1.07 -0.15 9.93
C PRO A 450 2.42 -0.01 9.20
N LYS A 451 2.96 1.20 9.14
CA LYS A 451 4.31 1.45 8.58
C LYS A 451 5.45 0.82 9.39
N ALA A 452 5.23 0.52 10.66
CA ALA A 452 6.20 -0.15 11.51
C ALA A 452 6.15 -1.68 11.36
N ILE A 453 5.13 -2.21 10.69
CA ILE A 453 5.05 -3.62 10.33
C ILE A 453 5.86 -3.82 9.05
N GLY A 454 6.98 -4.55 9.12
CA GLY A 454 7.84 -4.81 7.97
C GLY A 454 7.15 -5.76 6.97
N VAL A 455 6.67 -5.22 5.87
CA VAL A 455 5.94 -5.96 4.82
C VAL A 455 6.64 -5.90 3.46
N GLY A 456 7.77 -5.22 3.35
CA GLY A 456 8.55 -5.19 2.12
C GLY A 456 9.86 -4.42 2.21
N GLN A 457 10.75 -4.71 1.25
CA GLN A 457 11.98 -3.98 1.03
C GLN A 457 11.66 -2.57 0.54
N TYR A 458 12.48 -1.57 0.82
CA TYR A 458 12.29 -0.16 0.44
C TYR A 458 11.10 0.56 1.11
N GLN A 459 10.39 -0.05 2.06
CA GLN A 459 9.22 0.56 2.71
C GLN A 459 9.52 1.95 3.30
N HIS A 460 10.74 2.15 3.85
CA HIS A 460 11.17 3.44 4.42
C HIS A 460 11.55 4.50 3.37
N ASP A 461 11.62 4.14 2.10
CA ASP A 461 11.92 5.06 1.00
C ASP A 461 10.65 5.62 0.35
N MET A 462 9.49 5.07 0.70
CA MET A 462 8.21 5.48 0.13
C MET A 462 7.75 6.85 0.63
N PRO A 463 6.93 7.59 -0.15
CA PRO A 463 6.27 8.80 0.33
C PRO A 463 5.44 8.51 1.58
N PRO A 464 5.76 9.11 2.77
CA PRO A 464 5.20 8.66 4.05
C PRO A 464 3.67 8.79 4.14
N LYS A 465 3.11 9.84 3.54
CA LYS A 465 1.65 10.08 3.54
C LYS A 465 0.94 9.00 2.73
N ARG A 466 1.39 8.79 1.47
CA ARG A 466 0.78 7.81 0.58
C ARG A 466 0.87 6.38 1.11
N LEU A 467 2.03 6.03 1.70
CA LEU A 467 2.22 4.74 2.38
C LEU A 467 1.24 4.58 3.54
N SER A 468 1.08 5.61 4.40
CA SER A 468 0.11 5.54 5.50
C SER A 468 -1.31 5.32 4.99
N GLU A 469 -1.77 6.13 4.04
CA GLU A 469 -3.12 6.04 3.47
C GLU A 469 -3.42 4.63 2.93
N ALA A 470 -2.48 4.05 2.19
CA ALA A 470 -2.65 2.72 1.63
C ALA A 470 -2.70 1.63 2.70
N LEU A 471 -1.77 1.64 3.67
CA LEU A 471 -1.71 0.61 4.72
C LEU A 471 -2.84 0.76 5.74
N ASP A 472 -3.23 1.98 6.13
CA ASP A 472 -4.39 2.23 6.98
C ASP A 472 -5.68 1.74 6.33
N GLY A 473 -5.82 1.91 5.00
CA GLY A 473 -6.91 1.37 4.23
C GLY A 473 -7.01 -0.16 4.33
N VAL A 474 -5.88 -0.87 4.26
CA VAL A 474 -5.85 -2.33 4.44
C VAL A 474 -6.31 -2.74 5.84
N VAL A 475 -5.85 -2.02 6.87
CA VAL A 475 -6.27 -2.29 8.26
C VAL A 475 -7.78 -2.07 8.41
N GLU A 476 -8.29 -0.97 7.89
CA GLU A 476 -9.72 -0.65 7.88
C GLU A 476 -10.55 -1.75 7.21
N ASP A 477 -10.14 -2.21 6.03
CA ASP A 477 -10.83 -3.29 5.32
C ASP A 477 -10.82 -4.59 6.11
N CYS A 478 -9.69 -4.99 6.70
CA CYS A 478 -9.58 -6.19 7.52
C CYS A 478 -10.48 -6.13 8.76
N VAL A 479 -10.46 -5.01 9.49
CA VAL A 479 -11.26 -4.83 10.70
C VAL A 479 -12.76 -4.91 10.38
N ASN A 480 -13.20 -4.23 9.33
CA ASN A 480 -14.61 -4.23 8.92
C ASN A 480 -15.05 -5.56 8.30
N ALA A 481 -14.16 -6.29 7.61
CA ALA A 481 -14.45 -7.64 7.12
C ALA A 481 -14.66 -8.65 8.24
N VAL A 482 -13.85 -8.58 9.29
CA VAL A 482 -13.96 -9.47 10.47
C VAL A 482 -15.17 -9.11 11.33
N GLY A 483 -15.46 -7.82 11.49
CA GLY A 483 -16.42 -7.30 12.45
C GLY A 483 -15.84 -7.26 13.87
N VAL A 484 -16.39 -6.38 14.71
CA VAL A 484 -15.78 -6.06 16.01
C VAL A 484 -16.81 -6.19 17.14
N ASP A 485 -16.49 -6.99 18.15
CA ASP A 485 -17.27 -7.03 19.40
C ASP A 485 -17.07 -5.74 20.19
N VAL A 486 -18.12 -4.95 20.33
CA VAL A 486 -18.08 -3.65 20.99
C VAL A 486 -17.76 -3.74 22.49
N ASN A 487 -18.05 -4.89 23.12
CA ASN A 487 -17.85 -5.08 24.55
C ASN A 487 -16.42 -5.48 24.91
N THR A 488 -15.65 -6.05 23.98
CA THR A 488 -14.28 -6.52 24.23
C THR A 488 -13.21 -5.72 23.50
N ALA A 489 -13.57 -5.02 22.41
CA ALA A 489 -12.62 -4.32 21.57
C ALA A 489 -11.89 -3.17 22.26
N SER A 490 -10.60 -3.01 21.95
CA SER A 490 -9.79 -1.87 22.36
C SER A 490 -10.15 -0.60 21.56
N PRO A 491 -9.84 0.61 22.08
CA PRO A 491 -10.00 1.84 21.30
C PRO A 491 -9.21 1.80 19.99
N SER A 492 -8.02 1.15 19.99
CA SER A 492 -7.16 0.98 18.80
C SER A 492 -7.83 0.13 17.71
N LEU A 493 -8.63 -0.86 18.09
CA LEU A 493 -9.39 -1.66 17.12
C LEU A 493 -10.62 -0.90 16.62
N LEU A 494 -11.37 -0.27 17.56
CA LEU A 494 -12.60 0.45 17.27
C LEU A 494 -12.39 1.63 16.31
N GLN A 495 -11.24 2.31 16.35
CA GLN A 495 -10.98 3.47 15.47
C GLN A 495 -10.95 3.14 13.98
N TYR A 496 -10.71 1.87 13.63
CA TYR A 496 -10.73 1.37 12.24
C TYR A 496 -12.11 0.87 11.80
N VAL A 497 -13.10 0.88 12.68
CA VAL A 497 -14.47 0.58 12.30
C VAL A 497 -15.04 1.75 11.50
N ALA A 498 -15.64 1.47 10.35
CA ALA A 498 -16.24 2.48 9.48
C ALA A 498 -17.10 3.47 10.25
N GLY A 499 -16.87 4.76 10.04
CA GLY A 499 -17.60 5.82 10.73
C GLY A 499 -17.17 6.14 12.17
N LEU A 500 -16.20 5.40 12.73
CA LEU A 500 -15.62 5.70 14.05
C LEU A 500 -14.22 6.32 13.87
N GLY A 501 -13.99 7.44 14.55
CA GLY A 501 -12.65 8.02 14.66
C GLY A 501 -12.05 7.75 16.05
N PRO A 502 -10.77 8.10 16.27
CA PRO A 502 -10.08 7.84 17.55
C PRO A 502 -10.80 8.37 18.79
N ALA A 503 -11.40 9.55 18.69
CA ALA A 503 -12.14 10.16 19.80
C ALA A 503 -13.44 9.39 20.10
N THR A 504 -14.19 8.99 19.07
CA THR A 504 -15.43 8.23 19.24
C THR A 504 -15.13 6.81 19.74
N ALA A 505 -14.06 6.17 19.26
CA ALA A 505 -13.61 4.87 19.75
C ALA A 505 -13.32 4.90 21.28
N LYS A 506 -12.62 5.93 21.75
CA LYS A 506 -12.40 6.14 23.19
C LYS A 506 -13.72 6.35 23.96
N ASN A 507 -14.65 7.11 23.40
CA ASN A 507 -15.96 7.34 24.03
C ASN A 507 -16.80 6.06 24.13
N VAL A 508 -16.71 5.15 23.14
CA VAL A 508 -17.38 3.83 23.19
C VAL A 508 -16.87 3.03 24.39
N VAL A 509 -15.54 2.99 24.57
CA VAL A 509 -14.93 2.26 25.69
C VAL A 509 -15.30 2.90 27.03
N ALA A 510 -15.17 4.21 27.17
CA ALA A 510 -15.55 4.93 28.39
C ALA A 510 -17.05 4.69 28.74
N PHE A 511 -17.92 4.74 27.73
CA PHE A 511 -19.34 4.51 27.95
C PHE A 511 -19.64 3.12 28.54
N ARG A 512 -19.01 2.06 28.02
CA ARG A 512 -19.22 0.70 28.55
C ARG A 512 -18.61 0.49 29.94
N GLU A 513 -17.50 1.20 30.24
CA GLU A 513 -16.88 1.17 31.56
C GLU A 513 -17.77 1.85 32.62
N GLU A 514 -18.46 2.93 32.26
CA GLU A 514 -19.33 3.69 33.14
C GLU A 514 -20.74 3.06 33.27
N ASN A 515 -21.29 2.52 32.18
CA ASN A 515 -22.69 2.09 32.09
C ASN A 515 -22.89 0.57 32.03
N GLY A 516 -21.78 -0.18 32.01
CA GLY A 516 -21.79 -1.63 31.77
C GLY A 516 -21.78 -1.99 30.28
N PRO A 517 -21.75 -3.29 29.96
CA PRO A 517 -21.66 -3.77 28.59
C PRO A 517 -22.89 -3.38 27.76
N PHE A 518 -22.68 -3.16 26.47
CA PHE A 518 -23.77 -2.94 25.53
C PHE A 518 -24.62 -4.21 25.42
N THR A 519 -25.93 -4.06 25.49
CA THR A 519 -26.93 -5.13 25.32
C THR A 519 -27.72 -4.98 24.03
N SER A 520 -27.49 -3.95 23.26
CA SER A 520 -28.04 -3.76 21.91
C SER A 520 -27.23 -2.75 21.10
N ARG A 521 -27.24 -2.89 19.78
CA ARG A 521 -26.62 -1.89 18.87
C ARG A 521 -27.20 -0.49 19.03
N ARG A 522 -28.49 -0.36 19.34
CA ARG A 522 -29.14 0.95 19.52
C ARG A 522 -28.55 1.76 20.66
N GLN A 523 -27.98 1.13 21.67
CA GLN A 523 -27.31 1.83 22.76
C GLN A 523 -26.09 2.66 22.30
N LEU A 524 -25.48 2.32 21.16
CA LEU A 524 -24.41 3.11 20.56
C LEU A 524 -24.81 4.57 20.32
N LEU A 525 -26.08 4.84 20.02
CA LEU A 525 -26.60 6.22 19.85
C LEU A 525 -26.54 7.07 21.12
N LYS A 526 -26.31 6.45 22.30
CA LYS A 526 -26.12 7.14 23.58
C LYS A 526 -24.66 7.53 23.81
N VAL A 527 -23.72 7.03 23.01
CA VAL A 527 -22.29 7.33 23.14
C VAL A 527 -22.03 8.77 22.68
N PRO A 528 -21.32 9.58 23.50
CA PRO A 528 -20.96 10.95 23.11
C PRO A 528 -20.22 11.01 21.77
N LYS A 529 -20.61 11.96 20.91
CA LYS A 529 -20.09 12.18 19.55
C LYS A 529 -20.38 11.06 18.52
N LEU A 530 -21.17 10.05 18.87
CA LEU A 530 -21.65 9.05 17.94
C LEU A 530 -23.07 9.41 17.48
N GLY A 531 -23.15 10.28 16.46
CA GLY A 531 -24.44 10.72 15.89
C GLY A 531 -25.05 9.70 14.94
N PRO A 532 -26.28 9.97 14.42
CA PRO A 532 -27.01 9.04 13.54
C PRO A 532 -26.21 8.62 12.29
N LYS A 533 -25.46 9.53 11.69
CA LYS A 533 -24.63 9.22 10.50
C LYS A 533 -23.48 8.27 10.85
N ALA A 534 -22.77 8.52 11.95
CA ALA A 534 -21.70 7.62 12.41
C ALA A 534 -22.28 6.25 12.79
N PHE A 535 -23.44 6.22 13.44
CA PHE A 535 -24.15 4.98 13.74
C PHE A 535 -24.50 4.19 12.46
N GLN A 536 -25.04 4.84 11.45
CA GLN A 536 -25.32 4.21 10.16
C GLN A 536 -24.07 3.58 9.55
N GLN A 537 -22.91 4.25 9.62
CA GLN A 537 -21.67 3.73 9.07
C GLN A 537 -21.11 2.54 9.86
N CYS A 538 -21.19 2.56 11.20
CA CYS A 538 -20.51 1.58 12.05
C CYS A 538 -21.40 0.41 12.49
N ALA A 539 -22.72 0.55 12.55
CA ALA A 539 -23.60 -0.38 13.24
C ALA A 539 -23.53 -1.82 12.69
N GLY A 540 -23.39 -1.99 11.38
CA GLY A 540 -23.29 -3.32 10.78
C GLY A 540 -21.97 -4.04 11.04
N PHE A 541 -20.91 -3.30 11.36
CA PHE A 541 -19.58 -3.84 11.65
C PHE A 541 -19.35 -4.09 13.14
N LEU A 542 -20.15 -3.49 14.02
CA LEU A 542 -20.08 -3.70 15.45
C LEU A 542 -21.04 -4.83 15.86
N ARG A 543 -20.57 -5.74 16.69
CA ARG A 543 -21.33 -6.88 17.18
C ARG A 543 -21.59 -6.78 18.67
N VAL A 544 -22.74 -7.23 19.09
CA VAL A 544 -23.15 -7.34 20.49
C VAL A 544 -23.58 -8.78 20.75
N PRO A 545 -22.66 -9.70 21.14
CA PRO A 545 -22.95 -11.14 21.26
C PRO A 545 -24.10 -11.45 22.24
N ASP A 546 -24.19 -10.72 23.35
CA ASP A 546 -25.19 -10.92 24.42
C ASP A 546 -26.44 -10.05 24.24
N SER A 547 -26.73 -9.59 23.00
CA SER A 547 -27.92 -8.81 22.73
C SER A 547 -29.19 -9.65 22.79
N SER A 548 -30.29 -9.00 23.19
CA SER A 548 -31.64 -9.58 23.10
C SER A 548 -32.09 -9.86 21.65
N SER A 549 -31.50 -9.15 20.67
CA SER A 549 -31.70 -9.40 19.24
C SER A 549 -30.52 -10.21 18.68
N PRO A 550 -30.74 -11.45 18.21
CA PRO A 550 -29.68 -12.23 17.57
C PRO A 550 -29.03 -11.54 16.36
N LEU A 551 -29.77 -10.63 15.70
CA LEU A 551 -29.26 -9.87 14.56
C LEU A 551 -28.11 -8.91 14.94
N ASP A 552 -28.06 -8.46 16.20
CA ASP A 552 -26.97 -7.60 16.69
C ASP A 552 -25.61 -8.34 16.75
N ASN A 553 -25.62 -9.68 16.72
CA ASN A 553 -24.41 -10.50 16.62
C ASN A 553 -24.12 -10.99 15.18
N THR A 554 -24.70 -10.34 14.16
CA THR A 554 -24.45 -10.65 12.75
C THR A 554 -23.85 -9.46 12.04
N ALA A 555 -23.42 -9.60 10.78
CA ALA A 555 -23.06 -8.45 9.95
C ALA A 555 -24.27 -7.87 9.17
N VAL A 556 -25.50 -8.28 9.49
CA VAL A 556 -26.71 -7.67 8.94
C VAL A 556 -26.81 -6.22 9.45
N HIS A 557 -26.94 -5.28 8.55
CA HIS A 557 -27.11 -3.87 8.93
C HIS A 557 -28.49 -3.63 9.55
N PRO A 558 -28.63 -2.75 10.57
CA PRO A 558 -29.95 -2.45 11.16
C PRO A 558 -31.04 -2.00 10.18
N GLU A 559 -30.66 -1.35 9.09
CA GLU A 559 -31.61 -0.99 8.00
C GLU A 559 -32.25 -2.23 7.34
N SER A 560 -31.54 -3.38 7.37
CA SER A 560 -32.02 -4.62 6.75
C SER A 560 -32.67 -5.59 7.75
N TYR A 561 -32.86 -5.22 9.02
CA TYR A 561 -33.55 -6.05 10.00
C TYR A 561 -34.97 -6.42 9.59
N PRO A 562 -35.80 -5.48 9.08
CA PRO A 562 -37.13 -5.83 8.59
C PRO A 562 -37.10 -6.86 7.46
N ALA A 563 -36.12 -6.79 6.57
CA ALA A 563 -35.95 -7.74 5.48
C ALA A 563 -35.54 -9.12 6.00
N ALA A 564 -34.63 -9.19 6.99
CA ALA A 564 -34.23 -10.44 7.64
C ALA A 564 -35.40 -11.10 8.38
N GLU A 565 -36.18 -10.34 9.14
CA GLU A 565 -37.39 -10.83 9.83
C GLU A 565 -38.45 -11.34 8.84
N ARG A 566 -38.65 -10.61 7.74
CA ARG A 566 -39.56 -11.02 6.68
C ARG A 566 -39.12 -12.32 6.00
N LEU A 567 -37.80 -12.45 5.71
CA LEU A 567 -37.23 -13.66 5.14
C LEU A 567 -37.47 -14.86 6.04
N LEU A 568 -37.18 -14.74 7.34
CA LEU A 568 -37.41 -15.81 8.32
C LEU A 568 -38.89 -16.24 8.35
N SER A 569 -39.80 -15.27 8.36
CA SER A 569 -41.23 -15.53 8.31
C SER A 569 -41.67 -16.29 7.04
N LEU A 570 -41.11 -15.90 5.87
CA LEU A 570 -41.43 -16.51 4.58
C LEU A 570 -40.88 -17.96 4.46
N THR A 571 -39.78 -18.24 5.15
CA THR A 571 -39.12 -19.55 5.17
C THR A 571 -39.51 -20.40 6.37
N GLY A 572 -40.46 -19.97 7.21
CA GLY A 572 -40.95 -20.71 8.38
C GLY A 572 -39.97 -20.80 9.55
N HIS A 573 -38.99 -19.90 9.61
CA HIS A 573 -38.03 -19.81 10.68
C HIS A 573 -38.31 -18.63 11.63
N THR A 574 -37.69 -18.67 12.80
CA THR A 574 -37.85 -17.70 13.86
C THR A 574 -36.51 -17.09 14.29
N MET A 575 -36.55 -15.99 15.04
CA MET A 575 -35.34 -15.40 15.66
C MET A 575 -34.68 -16.37 16.68
N ALA A 576 -35.42 -17.26 17.28
CA ALA A 576 -34.89 -18.29 18.16
C ALA A 576 -34.04 -19.30 17.37
N ASP A 577 -34.40 -19.59 16.12
CA ASP A 577 -33.63 -20.50 15.26
C ASP A 577 -32.30 -19.85 14.84
N VAL A 578 -32.29 -18.52 14.63
CA VAL A 578 -31.06 -17.76 14.42
C VAL A 578 -30.13 -17.89 15.62
N ALA A 579 -30.64 -17.61 16.82
CA ALA A 579 -29.87 -17.73 18.07
C ALA A 579 -29.34 -19.14 18.32
N ALA A 580 -30.13 -20.17 17.94
CA ALA A 580 -29.77 -21.58 18.10
C ALA A 580 -28.86 -22.13 16.96
N GLY A 581 -28.56 -21.33 15.93
CA GLY A 581 -27.78 -21.76 14.75
C GLY A 581 -28.45 -22.85 13.90
N LYS A 582 -29.80 -22.89 13.88
CA LYS A 582 -30.60 -23.96 13.24
C LYS A 582 -31.05 -23.59 11.81
N LEU A 583 -30.29 -22.78 11.08
CA LEU A 583 -30.64 -22.28 9.75
C LEU A 583 -29.79 -22.91 8.64
N GLY A 584 -29.28 -24.12 8.80
CA GLY A 584 -28.40 -24.76 7.82
C GLY A 584 -29.03 -24.97 6.45
N ASP A 585 -30.36 -25.14 6.37
CA ASP A 585 -31.16 -25.35 5.17
C ASP A 585 -31.66 -24.05 4.52
N LEU A 586 -31.51 -22.89 5.17
CA LEU A 586 -32.05 -21.60 4.70
C LEU A 586 -31.66 -21.27 3.26
N ASN A 587 -30.39 -21.47 2.92
CA ASN A 587 -29.91 -21.17 1.56
C ASN A 587 -30.58 -22.05 0.50
N THR A 588 -30.77 -23.33 0.82
CA THR A 588 -31.46 -24.29 -0.06
C THR A 588 -32.92 -23.89 -0.24
N GLN A 589 -33.60 -23.51 0.82
CA GLN A 589 -34.98 -23.03 0.75
C GLN A 589 -35.11 -21.75 -0.09
N VAL A 590 -34.19 -20.78 0.07
CA VAL A 590 -34.16 -19.55 -0.73
C VAL A 590 -33.98 -19.86 -2.22
N GLN A 591 -33.11 -20.81 -2.56
CA GLN A 591 -32.91 -21.25 -3.94
C GLN A 591 -34.16 -21.92 -4.52
N HIS A 592 -34.81 -22.78 -3.77
CA HIS A 592 -36.03 -23.47 -4.19
C HIS A 592 -37.24 -22.54 -4.37
N THR A 593 -37.39 -21.55 -3.48
CA THR A 593 -38.51 -20.59 -3.56
C THR A 593 -38.29 -19.54 -4.63
N GLY A 594 -37.04 -19.33 -5.04
CA GLY A 594 -36.64 -18.33 -6.03
C GLY A 594 -36.10 -17.05 -5.40
N THR A 595 -34.77 -16.85 -5.55
CA THR A 595 -34.03 -15.75 -4.91
C THR A 595 -34.56 -14.38 -5.28
N VAL A 596 -34.90 -14.17 -6.56
CA VAL A 596 -35.42 -12.86 -7.04
C VAL A 596 -36.77 -12.53 -6.41
N SER A 597 -37.69 -13.51 -6.40
CA SER A 597 -39.04 -13.30 -5.85
C SER A 597 -38.97 -13.05 -4.31
N LEU A 598 -38.10 -13.74 -3.60
CA LEU A 598 -37.89 -13.48 -2.16
C LEU A 598 -37.26 -12.12 -1.89
N ALA A 599 -36.31 -11.69 -2.72
CA ALA A 599 -35.71 -10.37 -2.60
C ALA A 599 -36.75 -9.26 -2.74
N GLU A 600 -37.63 -9.36 -3.75
CA GLU A 600 -38.76 -8.44 -3.96
C GLU A 600 -39.72 -8.43 -2.76
N GLN A 601 -40.10 -9.61 -2.25
CA GLN A 601 -40.99 -9.75 -1.08
C GLN A 601 -40.37 -9.20 0.20
N CYS A 602 -39.05 -9.24 0.34
CA CYS A 602 -38.29 -8.67 1.46
C CYS A 602 -37.96 -7.17 1.26
N GLY A 603 -38.21 -6.62 0.08
CA GLY A 603 -37.95 -5.21 -0.23
C GLY A 603 -36.46 -4.87 -0.33
N VAL A 604 -35.61 -5.82 -0.73
CA VAL A 604 -34.17 -5.65 -0.89
C VAL A 604 -33.70 -6.21 -2.22
N GLY A 605 -32.47 -5.83 -2.64
CA GLY A 605 -31.84 -6.43 -3.81
C GLY A 605 -31.36 -7.87 -3.54
N VAL A 606 -31.13 -8.61 -4.64
CA VAL A 606 -30.62 -10.00 -4.56
C VAL A 606 -29.27 -10.08 -3.82
N PRO A 607 -28.28 -9.20 -4.07
CA PRO A 607 -27.03 -9.22 -3.32
C PRO A 607 -27.22 -9.06 -1.80
N THR A 608 -28.07 -8.11 -1.38
CA THR A 608 -28.39 -7.91 0.05
C THR A 608 -29.11 -9.11 0.63
N LEU A 609 -30.08 -9.72 -0.08
CA LEU A 609 -30.76 -10.91 0.39
C LEU A 609 -29.76 -12.06 0.65
N LEU A 610 -28.87 -12.33 -0.30
CA LEU A 610 -27.87 -13.40 -0.18
C LEU A 610 -26.90 -13.15 0.97
N ASP A 611 -26.51 -11.89 1.23
CA ASP A 611 -25.69 -11.54 2.38
C ASP A 611 -26.46 -11.79 3.69
N VAL A 612 -27.73 -11.39 3.78
CA VAL A 612 -28.59 -11.65 4.94
C VAL A 612 -28.69 -13.16 5.19
N VAL A 613 -28.94 -13.99 4.17
CA VAL A 613 -28.99 -15.45 4.29
C VAL A 613 -27.70 -16.00 4.89
N ARG A 614 -26.55 -15.58 4.36
CA ARG A 614 -25.23 -16.04 4.83
C ARG A 614 -24.98 -15.68 6.29
N GLU A 615 -25.33 -14.47 6.68
CA GLU A 615 -25.14 -13.98 8.05
C GLU A 615 -26.10 -14.63 9.05
N LEU A 616 -27.33 -14.94 8.65
CA LEU A 616 -28.31 -15.65 9.49
C LEU A 616 -27.90 -17.11 9.72
N GLN A 617 -27.29 -17.77 8.73
CA GLN A 617 -26.82 -19.17 8.90
C GLN A 617 -25.65 -19.30 9.87
N LYS A 618 -24.81 -18.28 10.00
CA LYS A 618 -23.63 -18.29 10.88
C LYS A 618 -23.55 -16.98 11.67
N PRO A 619 -24.39 -16.76 12.71
CA PRO A 619 -24.27 -15.59 13.56
C PRO A 619 -22.87 -15.50 14.19
N GLY A 620 -22.31 -14.30 14.30
CA GLY A 620 -20.97 -14.10 14.84
C GLY A 620 -19.84 -14.66 13.98
N ARG A 621 -20.09 -14.91 12.69
CA ARG A 621 -19.07 -15.41 11.74
C ARG A 621 -17.82 -14.55 11.73
N ASP A 622 -16.68 -15.17 11.94
CA ASP A 622 -15.35 -14.60 11.69
C ASP A 622 -14.79 -15.28 10.42
N PRO A 623 -14.55 -14.53 9.32
CA PRO A 623 -14.08 -15.11 8.06
C PRO A 623 -12.72 -15.78 8.20
N ARG A 624 -11.92 -15.43 9.20
CA ARG A 624 -10.63 -16.05 9.47
C ARG A 624 -10.73 -17.52 9.92
N ASN A 625 -11.87 -17.92 10.49
CA ASN A 625 -12.10 -19.31 10.90
C ASN A 625 -12.27 -20.27 9.71
N GLU A 626 -12.46 -19.76 8.50
CA GLU A 626 -12.58 -20.55 7.26
C GLU A 626 -11.23 -20.75 6.56
N LEU A 627 -10.18 -20.05 7.03
CA LEU A 627 -8.82 -20.22 6.56
C LEU A 627 -8.15 -21.44 7.20
N PRO A 628 -7.13 -22.04 6.55
CA PRO A 628 -6.34 -23.10 7.16
C PRO A 628 -5.78 -22.69 8.52
N PRO A 629 -5.86 -23.55 9.55
CA PRO A 629 -5.30 -23.21 10.85
C PRO A 629 -3.78 -23.02 10.76
N PRO A 630 -3.19 -22.15 11.60
CA PRO A 630 -1.75 -21.94 11.62
C PRO A 630 -1.00 -23.23 12.02
N LEU A 631 0.19 -23.41 11.44
CA LEU A 631 1.04 -24.56 11.70
C LEU A 631 1.64 -24.47 13.10
N LEU A 632 1.11 -25.23 14.04
CA LEU A 632 1.68 -25.41 15.38
C LEU A 632 2.69 -26.56 15.35
N ARG A 633 3.87 -26.33 15.94
CA ARG A 633 5.00 -27.26 15.90
C ARG A 633 5.25 -27.88 17.25
N THR A 634 5.87 -29.08 17.23
CA THR A 634 6.32 -29.81 18.40
C THR A 634 7.81 -30.20 18.32
N ASP A 635 8.47 -29.93 17.16
CA ASP A 635 9.87 -30.27 16.88
C ASP A 635 10.55 -29.18 16.04
N VAL A 636 11.86 -29.26 15.90
CA VAL A 636 12.69 -28.33 15.10
C VAL A 636 13.46 -29.11 14.06
N MET A 637 13.46 -28.61 12.82
CA MET A 637 14.33 -29.08 11.74
C MET A 637 15.47 -28.09 11.49
N SER A 638 16.60 -28.57 11.02
CA SER A 638 17.73 -27.76 10.60
C SER A 638 17.94 -27.80 9.09
N ILE A 639 18.64 -26.81 8.52
CA ILE A 639 18.97 -26.78 7.08
C ILE A 639 19.75 -28.05 6.65
N LYS A 640 20.50 -28.66 7.57
CA LYS A 640 21.29 -29.89 7.31
C LYS A 640 20.42 -31.14 7.21
N ASP A 641 19.21 -31.09 7.73
CA ASP A 641 18.25 -32.20 7.67
C ASP A 641 17.52 -32.23 6.32
N LEU A 642 17.62 -31.15 5.56
CA LEU A 642 16.97 -31.02 4.25
C LEU A 642 17.72 -31.79 3.18
N LYS A 643 16.95 -32.54 2.38
CA LYS A 643 17.46 -33.24 1.20
C LYS A 643 16.62 -32.88 -0.02
N PRO A 644 17.22 -32.71 -1.20
CA PRO A 644 16.47 -32.57 -2.45
C PRO A 644 15.43 -33.68 -2.59
N GLY A 645 14.23 -33.33 -3.01
CA GLY A 645 13.09 -34.25 -3.13
C GLY A 645 12.22 -34.38 -1.87
N MET A 646 12.63 -33.81 -0.74
CA MET A 646 11.76 -33.80 0.46
C MET A 646 10.53 -32.95 0.23
N VAL A 647 9.35 -33.50 0.58
CA VAL A 647 8.06 -32.77 0.59
C VAL A 647 7.84 -32.24 2.00
N LEU A 648 7.69 -30.94 2.11
CA LEU A 648 7.48 -30.25 3.38
C LEU A 648 6.23 -29.37 3.32
N THR A 649 5.64 -29.13 4.47
CA THR A 649 4.61 -28.11 4.62
C THR A 649 5.23 -26.86 5.21
N GLY A 650 4.99 -25.71 4.58
CA GLY A 650 5.52 -24.43 5.03
C GLY A 650 4.47 -23.34 4.99
N THR A 651 4.80 -22.21 5.57
CA THR A 651 3.94 -21.00 5.56
C THR A 651 4.59 -19.93 4.70
N VAL A 652 3.84 -19.33 3.79
CA VAL A 652 4.28 -18.22 2.95
C VAL A 652 4.55 -17.00 3.84
N ARG A 653 5.79 -16.50 3.84
CA ARG A 653 6.24 -15.36 4.64
C ARG A 653 6.20 -14.04 3.88
N ASN A 654 6.54 -14.09 2.59
CA ASN A 654 6.59 -12.90 1.76
C ASN A 654 6.31 -13.25 0.31
N VAL A 655 5.63 -12.36 -0.40
CA VAL A 655 5.31 -12.45 -1.82
C VAL A 655 5.94 -11.25 -2.52
N ILE A 656 6.78 -11.53 -3.51
CA ILE A 656 7.52 -10.53 -4.29
C ILE A 656 7.40 -10.83 -5.78
N ASP A 657 7.77 -9.89 -6.64
CA ASP A 657 7.56 -9.97 -8.10
C ASP A 657 8.10 -11.26 -8.74
N PHE A 658 9.23 -11.79 -8.27
CA PHE A 658 9.89 -12.95 -8.86
C PHE A 658 9.65 -14.27 -8.14
N GLY A 659 8.87 -14.27 -7.03
CA GLY A 659 8.58 -15.51 -6.32
C GLY A 659 8.02 -15.31 -4.91
N VAL A 660 8.02 -16.37 -4.13
CA VAL A 660 7.54 -16.37 -2.75
C VAL A 660 8.56 -16.97 -1.81
N PHE A 661 8.67 -16.40 -0.63
CA PHE A 661 9.46 -16.95 0.46
C PHE A 661 8.56 -17.78 1.39
N VAL A 662 8.99 -19.02 1.63
CA VAL A 662 8.23 -20.00 2.42
C VAL A 662 9.06 -20.46 3.62
N ASP A 663 8.53 -20.26 4.81
CA ASP A 663 9.07 -20.83 6.04
C ASP A 663 8.69 -22.32 6.13
N ILE A 664 9.68 -23.18 5.96
CA ILE A 664 9.57 -24.64 6.06
C ILE A 664 10.05 -25.18 7.39
N GLY A 665 10.33 -24.30 8.37
CA GLY A 665 10.73 -24.70 9.72
C GLY A 665 12.23 -24.87 9.94
N VAL A 666 13.08 -24.35 9.07
CA VAL A 666 14.54 -24.50 9.17
C VAL A 666 15.30 -23.18 9.41
N HIS A 667 14.61 -22.15 9.87
CA HIS A 667 15.15 -20.78 10.12
C HIS A 667 15.67 -20.00 8.92
N GLN A 668 15.58 -20.57 7.74
CA GLN A 668 15.87 -19.91 6.50
C GLN A 668 14.69 -20.12 5.60
N ASP A 669 14.07 -19.02 5.16
CA ASP A 669 12.98 -19.12 4.22
C ASP A 669 13.50 -19.69 2.90
N GLY A 670 12.79 -20.65 2.35
CA GLY A 670 13.05 -21.18 1.03
C GLY A 670 12.36 -20.32 -0.04
N LEU A 671 13.02 -20.12 -1.16
CA LEU A 671 12.47 -19.39 -2.30
C LEU A 671 11.78 -20.36 -3.26
N VAL A 672 10.50 -20.11 -3.53
CA VAL A 672 9.77 -20.67 -4.67
C VAL A 672 9.75 -19.59 -5.74
N HIS A 673 10.56 -19.78 -6.81
CA HIS A 673 10.55 -18.86 -7.95
C HIS A 673 9.19 -18.88 -8.65
N ILE A 674 8.75 -17.76 -9.25
CA ILE A 674 7.44 -17.64 -9.89
C ILE A 674 7.13 -18.78 -10.88
N SER A 675 8.13 -19.29 -11.61
CA SER A 675 7.99 -20.43 -12.51
C SER A 675 7.80 -21.79 -11.82
N GLN A 676 7.98 -21.85 -10.50
CA GLN A 676 7.87 -23.06 -9.66
C GLN A 676 6.61 -23.06 -8.77
N ILE A 677 5.74 -22.07 -8.92
CA ILE A 677 4.49 -21.95 -8.15
C ILE A 677 3.40 -22.84 -8.77
N THR A 678 3.17 -22.67 -10.08
CA THR A 678 2.14 -23.41 -10.85
C THR A 678 2.56 -23.57 -12.31
N ASP A 679 1.86 -24.44 -13.04
CA ASP A 679 2.04 -24.64 -14.48
C ASP A 679 1.43 -23.51 -15.32
N LYS A 680 0.53 -22.72 -14.76
CA LYS A 680 -0.09 -21.59 -15.45
C LYS A 680 0.85 -20.37 -15.42
N PHE A 681 0.82 -19.58 -16.50
CA PHE A 681 1.54 -18.31 -16.51
C PHE A 681 0.95 -17.35 -15.48
N LEU A 682 1.78 -16.84 -14.58
CA LEU A 682 1.44 -15.83 -13.59
C LEU A 682 2.12 -14.51 -13.97
N LYS A 683 1.36 -13.42 -13.92
CA LYS A 683 1.94 -12.07 -14.02
C LYS A 683 2.61 -11.65 -12.70
N HIS A 684 2.03 -12.08 -11.58
CA HIS A 684 2.55 -11.85 -10.24
C HIS A 684 2.21 -13.05 -9.34
N PRO A 685 3.11 -13.44 -8.42
CA PRO A 685 2.89 -14.60 -7.52
C PRO A 685 1.62 -14.50 -6.65
N SER A 686 1.18 -13.29 -6.28
CA SER A 686 -0.04 -13.07 -5.49
C SER A 686 -1.34 -13.55 -6.16
N GLN A 687 -1.29 -13.84 -7.48
CA GLN A 687 -2.43 -14.47 -8.18
C GLN A 687 -2.64 -15.94 -7.78
N ALA A 688 -1.64 -16.57 -7.18
CA ALA A 688 -1.68 -17.98 -6.81
C ALA A 688 -1.57 -18.22 -5.30
N VAL A 689 -0.85 -17.36 -4.57
CA VAL A 689 -0.60 -17.52 -3.13
C VAL A 689 -0.54 -16.18 -2.41
N SER A 690 -0.87 -16.18 -1.13
CA SER A 690 -0.83 -15.02 -0.24
C SER A 690 0.07 -15.29 0.96
N VAL A 691 0.56 -14.22 1.59
CA VAL A 691 1.31 -14.32 2.86
C VAL A 691 0.42 -14.98 3.92
N GLY A 692 0.99 -15.92 4.67
CA GLY A 692 0.26 -16.72 5.67
C GLY A 692 -0.34 -18.01 5.13
N ASP A 693 -0.38 -18.23 3.81
CA ASP A 693 -0.86 -19.47 3.23
C ASP A 693 0.02 -20.65 3.67
N VAL A 694 -0.63 -21.74 4.01
CA VAL A 694 0.02 -23.02 4.29
C VAL A 694 0.12 -23.81 3.00
N VAL A 695 1.35 -24.00 2.53
CA VAL A 695 1.63 -24.62 1.23
C VAL A 695 2.51 -25.86 1.37
N LYS A 696 2.32 -26.83 0.48
CA LYS A 696 3.26 -27.96 0.34
C LYS A 696 4.31 -27.59 -0.69
N VAL A 697 5.56 -27.88 -0.37
CA VAL A 697 6.70 -27.60 -1.23
C VAL A 697 7.65 -28.79 -1.31
N VAL A 698 8.32 -28.94 -2.44
CA VAL A 698 9.43 -29.90 -2.63
C VAL A 698 10.73 -29.12 -2.56
N VAL A 699 11.69 -29.63 -1.81
CA VAL A 699 13.05 -29.09 -1.77
C VAL A 699 13.74 -29.44 -3.10
N LEU A 700 14.16 -28.41 -3.87
CA LEU A 700 14.91 -28.59 -5.12
C LEU A 700 16.40 -28.64 -4.87
N GLU A 701 16.90 -27.65 -4.13
CA GLU A 701 18.32 -27.48 -3.88
C GLU A 701 18.54 -26.82 -2.50
N VAL A 702 19.62 -27.19 -1.84
CA VAL A 702 20.05 -26.61 -0.56
C VAL A 702 21.51 -26.20 -0.67
N ASP A 703 21.79 -24.90 -0.63
CA ASP A 703 23.14 -24.33 -0.53
C ASP A 703 23.41 -23.91 0.93
N GLU A 704 24.01 -24.80 1.70
CA GLU A 704 24.34 -24.55 3.12
C GLU A 704 25.30 -23.36 3.31
N LYS A 705 26.25 -23.15 2.36
CA LYS A 705 27.26 -22.09 2.45
C LYS A 705 26.64 -20.71 2.26
N ARG A 706 25.72 -20.59 1.30
CA ARG A 706 25.02 -19.35 1.01
C ARG A 706 23.71 -19.22 1.77
N LYS A 707 23.33 -20.24 2.54
CA LYS A 707 22.05 -20.32 3.27
C LYS A 707 20.86 -20.10 2.34
N ARG A 708 20.87 -20.74 1.17
CA ARG A 708 19.79 -20.64 0.17
C ARG A 708 19.10 -21.98 0.03
N ILE A 709 17.78 -21.95 -0.02
CA ILE A 709 16.92 -23.11 -0.22
C ILE A 709 16.02 -22.79 -1.38
N SER A 710 16.09 -23.61 -2.44
CA SER A 710 15.20 -23.52 -3.61
C SER A 710 14.07 -24.53 -3.45
N LEU A 711 12.86 -24.07 -3.61
CA LEU A 711 11.64 -24.87 -3.41
C LEU A 711 10.76 -24.86 -4.69
N SER A 712 9.90 -25.86 -4.80
CA SER A 712 8.87 -25.94 -5.83
C SER A 712 7.53 -26.33 -5.22
N MET A 713 6.48 -25.60 -5.55
CA MET A 713 5.09 -25.97 -5.26
C MET A 713 4.52 -26.85 -6.39
N LYS A 714 4.97 -26.60 -7.61
CA LYS A 714 4.56 -27.30 -8.83
C LYS A 714 4.88 -28.80 -8.79
N GLN A 715 6.03 -29.19 -8.25
CA GLN A 715 6.45 -30.59 -8.20
C GLN A 715 5.78 -31.42 -7.11
N VAL A 716 5.01 -30.80 -6.23
CA VAL A 716 4.17 -31.52 -5.25
C VAL A 716 2.96 -32.19 -5.90
N GLN A 717 2.56 -31.71 -7.09
CA GLN A 717 1.37 -32.18 -7.80
C GLN A 717 1.68 -33.31 -8.81
N LEU A 718 2.95 -33.65 -8.95
CA LEU A 718 3.43 -34.79 -9.74
C LEU A 718 3.71 -36.00 -8.83
#